data_7263244779eb9f9e2c3112dcfbca2027
#
_entry.id   7263244779eb9f9e2c3112dcfbca2027
#
_cell.length_a   1.000
_cell.length_b   1.000
_cell.length_c   1.000
_cell.angle_alpha   90.00
_cell.angle_beta   90.00
_cell.angle_gamma   90.00
#
_symmetry.space_group_name_H-M   'P 1'
#
loop_
_entity.id
_entity.type
_entity.pdbx_description
1 polymer ?
#
loop_
_entity_poly.entity_id
_entity_poly.type
_entity_poly.pdbx_seq_one_letter_code
_entity_poly.pdbx_strand_id
1 'polypeptide(L)'
;MTTRDGSQLDFPVATLVWGVAGVITCASMIPLEPNMLEEGLILEIAQRLIRGDRLYQDVVAFTGPLPFEALALLFRVFGEEILVARTAVALLHGAATAAVFALARSARADGLAHAIGAIAACTPILLFPLFSTYFYTTLAVSIGIMASWAALAGLHNLRWAISSGMLVACSALCKQTIGAVLAIALLVVLVACAPSKARLRAASGFITGGLLVAGMTLATYAATGGLDALIYSLVELPLSFEPSYKSPFMNFWPPGEFSQDIRNSQAFYLPYFYTLLYGGWGLQPGWFMTFITQLLFALPFIAIAATFARRRSGPLPTATWIHLAALLAMTSNLFPRSDWGHLVSVLPSAAIQLVLVAPVRIGLPRAFSRTAATGVGLLAFLSALVAGSLYWISGPPSFGPRVPLRVISPGFREDAVPHVIRYLREHTNPGDALFVARAEPLIYFATDTHNPTPYGGVIPGMPEQQQRIITRALETTRYVVMTDIDQPVFTYYRDELPDVQHALERYFHIPEDFLQSGLNWILVLERGRDRGATHTDLIEHASSGRPWIRAGGKLKAARVFSDTIGTVQNRRFLPMVLGIRGGGIDFDLEIPPDGIFQADIGYPAIGTSEQRVYQHPPDSRMRLSIKAEGVFQKLAEEHVLIEDDAIARWKPFEVDLSEYSGQAVTLRLQLISNRPIQPGELGWWGSPRITLRPNGDDSQ
;
A
#
# COMPACT_ATOMS: atom_id res chain seq x y z
N MET A 1 22.33 39.17 -31.36
CA MET A 1 21.90 37.77 -31.20
C MET A 1 20.61 37.62 -31.93
N THR A 2 20.68 37.14 -33.16
CA THR A 2 19.55 36.95 -34.06
C THR A 2 18.60 35.89 -33.51
N THR A 3 17.39 36.31 -33.21
CA THR A 3 16.26 35.46 -32.85
C THR A 3 16.01 34.50 -34.00
N ARG A 4 16.35 33.22 -33.85
CA ARG A 4 15.83 32.18 -34.73
C ARG A 4 14.32 32.19 -34.60
N ASP A 5 13.65 32.34 -35.75
CA ASP A 5 12.21 32.29 -35.92
C ASP A 5 11.65 31.06 -35.18
N GLY A 6 10.79 31.28 -34.17
CA GLY A 6 10.22 30.23 -33.30
C GLY A 6 9.10 29.42 -33.93
N SER A 7 9.08 29.24 -35.25
CA SER A 7 7.99 28.58 -35.97
C SER A 7 8.19 27.08 -36.25
N GLN A 8 9.39 26.55 -36.00
CA GLN A 8 9.63 25.11 -36.08
C GLN A 8 10.39 24.69 -34.80
N LEU A 9 9.69 24.05 -33.90
CA LEU A 9 10.32 23.17 -32.88
C LEU A 9 10.89 21.98 -33.67
N ASP A 10 12.10 22.15 -34.20
CA ASP A 10 12.90 21.03 -34.65
C ASP A 10 13.06 20.11 -33.44
N PHE A 11 12.41 18.94 -33.51
CA PHE A 11 12.52 17.88 -32.51
C PHE A 11 13.93 17.29 -32.72
N PRO A 12 14.96 17.76 -31.97
CA PRO A 12 16.31 17.35 -32.32
C PRO A 12 16.45 15.89 -32.00
N VAL A 13 17.20 15.17 -32.80
CA VAL A 13 17.52 13.74 -32.65
C VAL A 13 17.91 13.42 -31.19
N ALA A 14 18.65 14.31 -30.52
CA ALA A 14 19.00 14.16 -29.09
C ALA A 14 17.79 14.09 -28.14
N THR A 15 16.69 14.78 -28.46
CA THR A 15 15.44 14.73 -27.66
C THR A 15 14.80 13.35 -27.79
N LEU A 16 14.74 12.82 -29.01
CA LEU A 16 14.24 11.45 -29.25
C LEU A 16 15.11 10.41 -28.58
N VAL A 17 16.44 10.56 -28.67
CA VAL A 17 17.40 9.64 -28.06
C VAL A 17 17.23 9.57 -26.54
N TRP A 18 17.06 10.71 -25.86
CA TRP A 18 16.78 10.74 -24.41
C TRP A 18 15.40 10.16 -24.07
N GLY A 19 14.40 10.39 -24.92
CA GLY A 19 13.09 9.76 -24.78
C GLY A 19 13.17 8.23 -24.86
N VAL A 20 13.88 7.70 -25.85
CA VAL A 20 14.12 6.25 -25.98
C VAL A 20 14.91 5.71 -24.80
N ALA A 21 15.92 6.46 -24.30
CA ALA A 21 16.64 6.07 -23.09
C ALA A 21 15.69 5.95 -21.89
N GLY A 22 14.77 6.92 -21.70
CA GLY A 22 13.76 6.84 -20.65
C GLY A 22 12.82 5.64 -20.79
N VAL A 23 12.40 5.28 -22.01
CA VAL A 23 11.63 4.05 -22.24
C VAL A 23 12.43 2.82 -21.82
N ILE A 24 13.68 2.69 -22.29
CA ILE A 24 14.53 1.52 -22.03
C ILE A 24 14.78 1.35 -20.53
N THR A 25 15.13 2.43 -19.83
CA THR A 25 15.42 2.36 -18.39
C THR A 25 14.19 1.99 -17.56
N CYS A 26 13.04 2.53 -17.90
CA CYS A 26 11.78 2.17 -17.23
C CYS A 26 11.37 0.73 -17.58
N ALA A 27 11.44 0.35 -18.86
CA ALA A 27 11.09 -0.98 -19.32
C ALA A 27 11.95 -2.08 -18.69
N SER A 28 13.23 -1.81 -18.41
CA SER A 28 14.12 -2.76 -17.75
C SER A 28 13.69 -3.11 -16.31
N MET A 29 12.90 -2.25 -15.67
CA MET A 29 12.38 -2.46 -14.30
C MET A 29 10.97 -3.09 -14.28
N ILE A 30 10.29 -3.19 -15.43
CA ILE A 30 8.90 -3.69 -15.52
C ILE A 30 8.71 -5.07 -14.86
N PRO A 31 9.59 -6.07 -15.07
CA PRO A 31 9.35 -7.43 -14.57
C PRO A 31 9.61 -7.60 -13.07
N LEU A 32 9.87 -6.50 -12.36
CA LEU A 32 10.35 -6.55 -10.98
C LEU A 32 9.36 -5.87 -10.03
N GLU A 33 9.25 -6.41 -8.83
CA GLU A 33 8.63 -5.89 -7.61
C GLU A 33 7.18 -5.40 -7.80
N PRO A 34 6.16 -6.20 -7.46
CA PRO A 34 4.77 -5.76 -7.47
C PRO A 34 4.51 -4.77 -6.33
N ASN A 35 3.69 -3.77 -6.59
CA ASN A 35 3.13 -2.93 -5.54
C ASN A 35 1.73 -3.45 -5.18
N MET A 36 1.62 -4.06 -4.01
CA MET A 36 0.40 -4.75 -3.58
C MET A 36 -0.77 -3.79 -3.35
N LEU A 37 -0.49 -2.58 -2.87
CA LEU A 37 -1.48 -1.59 -2.48
C LEU A 37 -1.86 -0.66 -3.63
N GLU A 38 -0.96 0.24 -4.02
CA GLU A 38 -1.30 1.36 -4.88
C GLU A 38 -1.50 0.95 -6.35
N GLU A 39 -0.57 0.16 -6.88
CA GLU A 39 -0.71 -0.40 -8.22
C GLU A 39 -1.84 -1.44 -8.25
N GLY A 40 -1.90 -2.29 -7.21
CA GLY A 40 -2.96 -3.28 -7.05
C GLY A 40 -4.35 -2.67 -7.03
N LEU A 41 -4.54 -1.53 -6.34
CA LEU A 41 -5.80 -0.81 -6.29
C LEU A 41 -6.24 -0.30 -7.69
N ILE A 42 -5.29 0.26 -8.44
CA ILE A 42 -5.62 0.78 -9.77
C ILE A 42 -5.94 -0.36 -10.75
N LEU A 43 -5.19 -1.47 -10.67
CA LEU A 43 -5.43 -2.67 -11.48
C LEU A 43 -6.80 -3.29 -11.17
N GLU A 44 -7.13 -3.45 -9.89
CA GLU A 44 -8.42 -3.99 -9.42
C GLU A 44 -9.57 -3.10 -9.86
N ILE A 45 -9.49 -1.78 -9.65
CA ILE A 45 -10.52 -0.84 -10.09
C ILE A 45 -10.70 -0.89 -11.61
N ALA A 46 -9.60 -0.85 -12.39
CA ALA A 46 -9.69 -0.92 -13.85
C ALA A 46 -10.36 -2.23 -14.32
N GLN A 47 -10.08 -3.35 -13.67
CA GLN A 47 -10.74 -4.63 -13.92
C GLN A 47 -12.24 -4.57 -13.63
N ARG A 48 -12.64 -3.97 -12.49
CA ARG A 48 -14.05 -3.76 -12.13
C ARG A 48 -14.80 -2.90 -13.14
N LEU A 49 -14.15 -1.82 -13.64
CA LEU A 49 -14.75 -0.98 -14.68
C LEU A 49 -14.99 -1.73 -15.99
N ILE A 50 -14.14 -2.70 -16.34
CA ILE A 50 -14.36 -3.57 -17.51
C ILE A 50 -15.56 -4.48 -17.30
N ARG A 51 -15.76 -4.94 -16.07
CA ARG A 51 -16.86 -5.83 -15.66
C ARG A 51 -18.19 -5.09 -15.51
N GLY A 52 -18.20 -3.77 -15.58
CA GLY A 52 -19.41 -2.96 -15.59
C GLY A 52 -19.66 -2.13 -14.34
N ASP A 53 -18.78 -2.20 -13.34
CA ASP A 53 -18.83 -1.30 -12.18
C ASP A 53 -18.58 0.14 -12.63
N ARG A 54 -19.18 1.08 -11.91
CA ARG A 54 -19.06 2.52 -12.20
C ARG A 54 -18.15 3.16 -11.17
N LEU A 55 -17.11 3.85 -11.65
CA LEU A 55 -16.18 4.57 -10.79
C LEU A 55 -16.94 5.60 -9.94
N TYR A 56 -16.58 5.66 -8.66
CA TYR A 56 -17.17 6.50 -7.58
C TYR A 56 -18.59 6.12 -7.15
N GLN A 57 -19.33 5.35 -7.92
CA GLN A 57 -20.66 4.86 -7.54
C GLN A 57 -20.60 3.47 -6.92
N ASP A 58 -19.98 2.53 -7.64
CA ASP A 58 -19.86 1.13 -7.23
C ASP A 58 -18.47 0.83 -6.63
N VAL A 59 -17.49 1.74 -6.87
CA VAL A 59 -16.11 1.66 -6.36
C VAL A 59 -15.68 2.99 -5.78
N VAL A 60 -15.18 2.99 -4.55
CA VAL A 60 -14.69 4.19 -3.87
C VAL A 60 -13.24 4.46 -4.27
N ALA A 61 -12.98 5.66 -4.77
CA ALA A 61 -11.65 6.19 -5.01
C ALA A 61 -11.64 7.68 -4.63
N PHE A 62 -10.49 8.22 -4.23
CA PHE A 62 -10.33 9.64 -3.83
C PHE A 62 -9.34 10.40 -4.71
N THR A 63 -8.91 9.79 -5.81
CA THR A 63 -8.05 10.39 -6.85
C THR A 63 -8.86 10.56 -8.13
N GLY A 64 -8.35 11.37 -9.08
CA GLY A 64 -9.04 11.63 -10.33
C GLY A 64 -9.27 10.38 -11.18
N PRO A 65 -10.21 10.43 -12.13
CA PRO A 65 -10.68 9.25 -12.87
C PRO A 65 -9.69 8.73 -13.92
N LEU A 66 -8.79 9.58 -14.41
CA LEU A 66 -7.98 9.26 -15.58
C LEU A 66 -7.11 8.00 -15.44
N PRO A 67 -6.43 7.72 -14.29
CA PRO A 67 -5.65 6.48 -14.15
C PRO A 67 -6.49 5.22 -14.32
N PHE A 68 -7.69 5.20 -13.77
CA PHE A 68 -8.58 4.04 -13.79
C PHE A 68 -9.22 3.84 -15.16
N GLU A 69 -9.83 4.87 -15.72
CA GLU A 69 -10.52 4.83 -17.00
C GLU A 69 -9.55 4.57 -18.17
N ALA A 70 -8.36 5.21 -18.14
CA ALA A 70 -7.35 4.98 -19.17
C ALA A 70 -6.81 3.54 -19.11
N LEU A 71 -6.60 3.00 -17.91
CA LEU A 71 -6.15 1.62 -17.77
C LEU A 71 -7.23 0.62 -18.16
N ALA A 72 -8.48 0.86 -17.80
CA ALA A 72 -9.61 0.04 -18.26
C ALA A 72 -9.72 0.00 -19.79
N LEU A 73 -9.49 1.14 -20.47
CA LEU A 73 -9.42 1.19 -21.92
C LEU A 73 -8.25 0.38 -22.48
N LEU A 74 -7.05 0.51 -21.87
CA LEU A 74 -5.88 -0.27 -22.27
C LEU A 74 -6.10 -1.77 -22.09
N PHE A 75 -6.73 -2.17 -21.00
CA PHE A 75 -7.06 -3.57 -20.74
C PHE A 75 -8.07 -4.15 -21.73
N ARG A 76 -9.07 -3.37 -22.15
CA ARG A 76 -10.00 -3.79 -23.22
C ARG A 76 -9.31 -4.06 -24.55
N VAL A 77 -8.23 -3.33 -24.85
CA VAL A 77 -7.51 -3.44 -26.12
C VAL A 77 -6.40 -4.48 -26.08
N PHE A 78 -5.65 -4.55 -24.98
CA PHE A 78 -4.41 -5.33 -24.89
C PHE A 78 -4.48 -6.50 -23.90
N GLY A 79 -5.57 -6.65 -23.16
CA GLY A 79 -5.74 -7.70 -22.14
C GLY A 79 -5.42 -7.22 -20.72
N GLU A 80 -5.99 -7.94 -19.75
CA GLU A 80 -5.89 -7.63 -18.32
C GLU A 80 -4.59 -8.20 -17.73
N GLU A 81 -3.48 -7.53 -18.00
CA GLU A 81 -2.16 -7.91 -17.50
C GLU A 81 -1.42 -6.70 -16.92
N ILE A 82 -0.71 -6.87 -15.81
CA ILE A 82 0.10 -5.81 -15.20
C ILE A 82 1.16 -5.26 -16.16
N LEU A 83 1.65 -6.08 -17.10
CA LEU A 83 2.63 -5.66 -18.10
C LEU A 83 2.06 -4.60 -19.05
N VAL A 84 0.76 -4.61 -19.34
CA VAL A 84 0.08 -3.58 -20.13
C VAL A 84 0.15 -2.24 -19.41
N ALA A 85 -0.20 -2.23 -18.12
CA ALA A 85 -0.12 -1.03 -17.28
C ALA A 85 1.31 -0.47 -17.22
N ARG A 86 2.30 -1.30 -16.94
CA ARG A 86 3.70 -0.88 -16.80
C ARG A 86 4.34 -0.48 -18.13
N THR A 87 3.92 -1.08 -19.25
CA THR A 87 4.36 -0.64 -20.58
C THR A 87 3.87 0.76 -20.87
N ALA A 88 2.61 1.08 -20.52
CA ALA A 88 2.10 2.44 -20.66
C ALA A 88 2.91 3.45 -19.83
N VAL A 89 3.31 3.06 -18.60
CA VAL A 89 4.20 3.89 -17.76
C VAL A 89 5.57 4.10 -18.42
N ALA A 90 6.18 3.07 -19.00
CA ALA A 90 7.48 3.20 -19.65
C ALA A 90 7.42 4.14 -20.86
N LEU A 91 6.36 4.05 -21.67
CA LEU A 91 6.14 4.97 -22.81
C LEU A 91 5.92 6.41 -22.33
N LEU A 92 5.10 6.61 -21.31
CA LEU A 92 4.83 7.92 -20.73
C LEU A 92 6.10 8.54 -20.11
N HIS A 93 6.90 7.72 -19.40
CA HIS A 93 8.17 8.14 -18.82
C HIS A 93 9.17 8.58 -19.89
N GLY A 94 9.26 7.84 -21.01
CA GLY A 94 10.08 8.24 -22.15
C GLY A 94 9.64 9.57 -22.76
N ALA A 95 8.34 9.79 -22.91
CA ALA A 95 7.80 11.06 -23.40
C ALA A 95 8.10 12.21 -22.43
N ALA A 96 7.97 11.99 -21.11
CA ALA A 96 8.33 12.97 -20.10
C ALA A 96 9.85 13.27 -20.08
N THR A 97 10.69 12.26 -20.26
CA THR A 97 12.15 12.43 -20.39
C THR A 97 12.51 13.27 -21.60
N ALA A 98 11.90 13.01 -22.77
CA ALA A 98 12.07 13.82 -23.97
C ALA A 98 11.63 15.27 -23.73
N ALA A 99 10.49 15.48 -23.09
CA ALA A 99 9.95 16.81 -22.80
C ALA A 99 10.85 17.61 -21.84
N VAL A 100 11.35 16.98 -20.78
CA VAL A 100 12.26 17.64 -19.82
C VAL A 100 13.60 17.99 -20.46
N PHE A 101 14.14 17.09 -21.28
CA PHE A 101 15.37 17.38 -22.02
C PHE A 101 15.19 18.54 -23.01
N ALA A 102 14.09 18.58 -23.79
CA ALA A 102 13.78 19.67 -24.68
C ALA A 102 13.62 21.01 -23.95
N LEU A 103 12.98 21.00 -22.77
CA LEU A 103 12.85 22.13 -21.89
C LEU A 103 14.23 22.60 -21.36
N ALA A 104 15.06 21.65 -20.90
CA ALA A 104 16.41 21.94 -20.41
C ALA A 104 17.29 22.55 -21.50
N ARG A 105 17.23 22.07 -22.73
CA ARG A 105 17.97 22.65 -23.85
C ARG A 105 17.57 24.07 -24.18
N SER A 106 16.31 24.44 -23.97
CA SER A 106 15.81 25.80 -24.13
C SER A 106 16.35 26.74 -23.04
N ALA A 107 16.64 26.19 -21.85
CA ALA A 107 17.25 26.93 -20.75
C ALA A 107 18.78 26.97 -20.84
N ARG A 108 19.40 25.89 -21.32
CA ARG A 108 20.85 25.67 -21.32
C ARG A 108 21.31 25.01 -22.62
N ALA A 109 22.18 25.71 -23.34
CA ALA A 109 22.79 25.20 -24.57
C ALA A 109 24.06 24.35 -24.32
N ASP A 110 24.48 24.18 -23.07
CA ASP A 110 25.69 23.46 -22.65
C ASP A 110 25.46 21.99 -22.28
N GLY A 111 26.50 21.28 -21.87
CA GLY A 111 26.45 19.87 -21.51
C GLY A 111 25.55 19.52 -20.34
N LEU A 112 25.18 20.49 -19.52
CA LEU A 112 24.29 20.25 -18.39
C LEU A 112 22.85 19.89 -18.82
N ALA A 113 22.43 20.29 -20.03
CA ALA A 113 21.15 19.80 -20.58
C ALA A 113 21.13 18.26 -20.72
N HIS A 114 22.26 17.68 -21.07
CA HIS A 114 22.37 16.20 -21.17
C HIS A 114 22.46 15.53 -19.81
N ALA A 115 23.08 16.17 -18.81
CA ALA A 115 23.01 15.70 -17.44
C ALA A 115 21.54 15.65 -16.94
N ILE A 116 20.72 16.65 -17.28
CA ILE A 116 19.29 16.65 -17.00
C ILE A 116 18.57 15.49 -17.69
N GLY A 117 18.88 15.24 -18.98
CA GLY A 117 18.36 14.08 -19.71
C GLY A 117 18.72 12.76 -19.03
N ALA A 118 19.96 12.63 -18.55
CA ALA A 118 20.43 11.45 -17.83
C ALA A 118 19.70 11.27 -16.48
N ILE A 119 19.57 12.34 -15.69
CA ILE A 119 18.83 12.30 -14.41
C ILE A 119 17.38 11.84 -14.66
N ALA A 120 16.71 12.44 -15.66
CA ALA A 120 15.33 12.07 -15.98
C ALA A 120 15.24 10.60 -16.45
N ALA A 121 16.09 10.17 -17.36
CA ALA A 121 16.11 8.79 -17.84
C ALA A 121 16.42 7.76 -16.74
N CYS A 122 17.34 8.09 -15.80
CA CYS A 122 17.71 7.20 -14.69
C CYS A 122 16.67 7.15 -13.56
N THR A 123 15.69 8.02 -13.55
CA THR A 123 14.70 8.11 -12.45
C THR A 123 14.08 6.74 -12.09
N PRO A 124 13.63 5.89 -13.03
CA PRO A 124 13.03 4.59 -12.70
C PRO A 124 14.00 3.63 -12.02
N ILE A 125 15.29 3.75 -12.26
CA ILE A 125 16.32 2.92 -11.61
C ILE A 125 16.68 3.47 -10.24
N LEU A 126 16.94 4.79 -10.16
CA LEU A 126 17.37 5.44 -8.93
C LEU A 126 16.26 5.45 -7.86
N LEU A 127 15.02 5.55 -8.29
CA LEU A 127 13.84 5.64 -7.42
C LEU A 127 12.91 4.43 -7.60
N PHE A 128 13.49 3.28 -8.02
CA PHE A 128 12.77 2.02 -8.07
C PHE A 128 12.23 1.65 -6.66
N PRO A 129 10.97 1.12 -6.52
CA PRO A 129 10.08 0.65 -7.60
C PRO A 129 9.07 1.68 -8.12
N LEU A 130 8.87 2.82 -7.47
CA LEU A 130 7.71 3.68 -7.70
C LEU A 130 7.56 4.17 -9.16
N PHE A 131 8.64 4.55 -9.83
CA PHE A 131 8.59 5.08 -11.19
C PHE A 131 8.43 4.02 -12.29
N SER A 132 8.46 2.74 -11.94
CA SER A 132 8.17 1.64 -12.85
C SER A 132 6.78 1.03 -12.66
N THR A 133 6.02 1.47 -11.63
CA THR A 133 4.67 1.03 -11.33
C THR A 133 3.62 1.96 -11.91
N TYR A 134 2.44 1.42 -12.22
CA TYR A 134 1.31 2.24 -12.68
C TYR A 134 0.65 2.92 -11.49
N PHE A 135 1.05 4.16 -11.24
CA PHE A 135 0.65 4.90 -10.05
C PHE A 135 0.20 6.32 -10.40
N TYR A 136 -0.95 6.74 -9.87
CA TYR A 136 -1.59 8.01 -10.24
C TYR A 136 -0.66 9.23 -10.04
N THR A 137 0.22 9.22 -9.04
CA THR A 137 1.16 10.32 -8.81
C THR A 137 2.25 10.39 -9.89
N THR A 138 2.83 9.24 -10.28
CA THR A 138 3.86 9.21 -11.34
C THR A 138 3.30 9.56 -12.70
N LEU A 139 2.04 9.18 -12.96
CA LEU A 139 1.31 9.61 -14.17
C LEU A 139 1.09 11.13 -14.16
N ALA A 140 0.60 11.70 -13.05
CA ALA A 140 0.40 13.14 -12.90
C ALA A 140 1.69 13.93 -13.11
N VAL A 141 2.82 13.46 -12.53
CA VAL A 141 4.15 14.06 -12.70
C VAL A 141 4.59 14.03 -14.17
N SER A 142 4.52 12.88 -14.81
CA SER A 142 4.95 12.70 -16.20
C SER A 142 4.13 13.57 -17.17
N ILE A 143 2.82 13.57 -17.02
CA ILE A 143 1.91 14.41 -17.80
C ILE A 143 2.17 15.90 -17.51
N GLY A 144 2.41 16.26 -16.24
CA GLY A 144 2.73 17.62 -15.83
C GLY A 144 4.04 18.17 -16.45
N ILE A 145 5.05 17.33 -16.59
CA ILE A 145 6.31 17.66 -17.28
C ILE A 145 6.06 17.89 -18.78
N MET A 146 5.24 17.04 -19.42
CA MET A 146 4.85 17.23 -20.82
C MET A 146 4.04 18.52 -21.00
N ALA A 147 3.13 18.82 -20.07
CA ALA A 147 2.39 20.08 -20.05
C ALA A 147 3.30 21.30 -19.96
N SER A 148 4.35 21.20 -19.13
CA SER A 148 5.35 22.25 -18.95
C SER A 148 6.14 22.52 -20.24
N TRP A 149 6.55 21.48 -20.95
CA TRP A 149 7.17 21.63 -22.26
C TRP A 149 6.21 22.24 -23.28
N ALA A 150 4.95 21.79 -23.33
CA ALA A 150 3.93 22.34 -24.19
C ALA A 150 3.65 23.82 -23.86
N ALA A 151 3.72 24.23 -22.58
CA ALA A 151 3.58 25.63 -22.16
C ALA A 151 4.71 26.51 -22.74
N LEU A 152 5.95 26.02 -22.77
CA LEU A 152 7.06 26.74 -23.40
C LEU A 152 6.79 27.02 -24.88
N ALA A 153 6.34 26.01 -25.63
CA ALA A 153 5.94 26.16 -27.04
C ALA A 153 4.70 27.05 -27.20
N GLY A 154 3.80 27.00 -26.19
CA GLY A 154 2.56 27.78 -26.14
C GLY A 154 2.77 29.30 -25.98
N LEU A 155 3.94 29.77 -25.57
CA LEU A 155 4.29 31.20 -25.53
C LEU A 155 4.13 31.87 -26.90
N HIS A 156 4.31 31.11 -27.98
CA HIS A 156 4.27 31.62 -29.37
C HIS A 156 3.21 30.96 -30.22
N ASN A 157 2.64 29.82 -29.81
CA ASN A 157 1.73 29.03 -30.60
C ASN A 157 0.47 28.63 -29.82
N LEU A 158 -0.71 29.09 -30.28
CA LEU A 158 -2.00 28.85 -29.63
C LEU A 158 -2.31 27.34 -29.47
N ARG A 159 -1.99 26.51 -30.46
CA ARG A 159 -2.24 25.05 -30.37
C ARG A 159 -1.50 24.41 -29.22
N TRP A 160 -0.22 24.79 -29.01
CA TRP A 160 0.57 24.31 -27.90
C TRP A 160 0.10 24.86 -26.56
N ALA A 161 -0.41 26.09 -26.52
CA ALA A 161 -1.03 26.63 -25.30
C ALA A 161 -2.29 25.84 -24.93
N ILE A 162 -3.16 25.51 -25.90
CA ILE A 162 -4.32 24.64 -25.68
C ILE A 162 -3.88 23.25 -25.21
N SER A 163 -2.91 22.64 -25.89
CA SER A 163 -2.39 21.32 -25.51
C SER A 163 -1.80 21.32 -24.09
N SER A 164 -1.11 22.39 -23.69
CA SER A 164 -0.60 22.54 -22.33
C SER A 164 -1.74 22.55 -21.31
N GLY A 165 -2.79 23.33 -21.55
CA GLY A 165 -3.97 23.35 -20.69
C GLY A 165 -4.66 21.99 -20.59
N MET A 166 -4.82 21.28 -21.72
CA MET A 166 -5.36 19.92 -21.75
C MET A 166 -4.52 18.96 -20.90
N LEU A 167 -3.20 18.97 -21.08
CA LEU A 167 -2.29 18.10 -20.32
C LEU A 167 -2.28 18.44 -18.81
N VAL A 168 -2.40 19.72 -18.45
CA VAL A 168 -2.53 20.11 -17.03
C VAL A 168 -3.82 19.57 -16.43
N ALA A 169 -4.93 19.65 -17.15
CA ALA A 169 -6.19 19.06 -16.71
C ALA A 169 -6.10 17.54 -16.60
N CYS A 170 -5.43 16.85 -17.54
CA CYS A 170 -5.15 15.42 -17.43
C CYS A 170 -4.28 15.11 -16.19
N SER A 171 -3.27 15.93 -15.89
CA SER A 171 -2.49 15.78 -14.66
C SER A 171 -3.36 15.94 -13.40
N ALA A 172 -4.30 16.90 -13.40
CA ALA A 172 -5.27 17.08 -12.31
C ALA A 172 -6.24 15.90 -12.19
N LEU A 173 -6.64 15.30 -13.31
CA LEU A 173 -7.47 14.09 -13.35
C LEU A 173 -6.70 12.81 -12.94
N CYS A 174 -5.37 12.86 -12.81
CA CYS A 174 -4.60 11.85 -12.14
C CYS A 174 -4.44 12.19 -10.64
N LYS A 175 -4.00 13.40 -10.32
CA LYS A 175 -3.84 13.87 -8.94
C LYS A 175 -4.18 15.37 -8.84
N GLN A 176 -5.29 15.66 -8.15
CA GLN A 176 -5.91 16.98 -8.11
C GLN A 176 -4.92 18.07 -7.64
N THR A 177 -4.19 17.82 -6.57
CA THR A 177 -3.26 18.79 -5.95
C THR A 177 -2.14 19.19 -6.89
N ILE A 178 -1.50 18.23 -7.56
CA ILE A 178 -0.42 18.47 -8.52
C ILE A 178 -0.95 19.28 -9.70
N GLY A 179 -2.05 18.85 -10.30
CA GLY A 179 -2.60 19.54 -11.47
C GLY A 179 -3.11 20.94 -11.17
N ALA A 180 -3.75 21.17 -10.03
CA ALA A 180 -4.25 22.48 -9.63
C ALA A 180 -3.11 23.49 -9.41
N VAL A 181 -2.07 23.11 -8.66
CA VAL A 181 -0.91 23.98 -8.43
C VAL A 181 -0.16 24.24 -9.74
N LEU A 182 -0.01 23.20 -10.59
CA LEU A 182 0.61 23.36 -11.91
C LEU A 182 -0.17 24.31 -12.81
N ALA A 183 -1.51 24.24 -12.80
CA ALA A 183 -2.37 25.13 -13.57
C ALA A 183 -2.14 26.60 -13.21
N ILE A 184 -2.16 26.91 -11.92
CA ILE A 184 -1.93 28.27 -11.42
C ILE A 184 -0.51 28.73 -11.75
N ALA A 185 0.50 27.92 -11.44
CA ALA A 185 1.89 28.29 -11.62
C ALA A 185 2.26 28.50 -13.11
N LEU A 186 1.82 27.62 -14.01
CA LEU A 186 2.05 27.78 -15.45
C LEU A 186 1.29 28.98 -16.03
N LEU A 187 0.05 29.23 -15.59
CA LEU A 187 -0.70 30.39 -16.03
C LEU A 187 0.04 31.69 -15.65
N VAL A 188 0.55 31.76 -14.42
CA VAL A 188 1.36 32.91 -13.97
C VAL A 188 2.60 33.06 -14.86
N VAL A 189 3.33 32.00 -15.17
CA VAL A 189 4.51 32.06 -16.03
C VAL A 189 4.15 32.48 -17.47
N LEU A 190 3.06 31.93 -18.03
CA LEU A 190 2.57 32.31 -19.36
C LEU A 190 2.22 33.80 -19.42
N VAL A 191 1.51 34.33 -18.43
CA VAL A 191 1.15 35.74 -18.35
C VAL A 191 2.39 36.63 -18.15
N ALA A 192 3.35 36.22 -17.32
CA ALA A 192 4.54 37.00 -17.02
C ALA A 192 5.58 37.00 -18.15
N CYS A 193 5.76 35.86 -18.83
CA CYS A 193 6.88 35.64 -19.74
C CYS A 193 6.51 35.70 -21.23
N ALA A 194 5.21 35.56 -21.59
CA ALA A 194 4.80 35.67 -22.98
C ALA A 194 5.00 37.07 -23.51
N PRO A 195 5.36 37.22 -24.81
CA PRO A 195 5.41 38.53 -25.47
C PRO A 195 4.07 39.26 -25.32
N SER A 196 4.11 40.59 -25.13
CA SER A 196 2.91 41.39 -24.82
C SER A 196 1.74 41.16 -25.80
N LYS A 197 2.04 41.03 -27.10
CA LYS A 197 1.03 40.75 -28.16
C LYS A 197 0.49 39.31 -28.13
N ALA A 198 1.21 38.34 -27.53
CA ALA A 198 0.81 36.93 -27.47
C ALA A 198 0.27 36.53 -26.08
N ARG A 199 0.42 37.36 -25.06
CA ARG A 199 0.11 37.05 -23.66
C ARG A 199 -1.33 36.58 -23.46
N LEU A 200 -2.30 37.38 -23.90
CA LEU A 200 -3.71 37.04 -23.76
C LEU A 200 -4.05 35.75 -24.53
N ARG A 201 -3.50 35.64 -25.76
CA ARG A 201 -3.70 34.44 -26.59
C ARG A 201 -3.11 33.18 -26.00
N ALA A 202 -1.93 33.22 -25.38
CA ALA A 202 -1.33 32.09 -24.68
C ALA A 202 -2.14 31.72 -23.43
N ALA A 203 -2.51 32.69 -22.60
CA ALA A 203 -3.32 32.48 -21.42
C ALA A 203 -4.72 31.95 -21.74
N SER A 204 -5.41 32.55 -22.72
CA SER A 204 -6.76 32.07 -23.12
C SER A 204 -6.72 30.69 -23.74
N GLY A 205 -5.72 30.38 -24.59
CA GLY A 205 -5.54 29.02 -25.11
C GLY A 205 -5.33 27.99 -24.05
N PHE A 206 -4.48 28.31 -23.07
CA PHE A 206 -4.22 27.43 -21.91
C PHE A 206 -5.50 27.16 -21.09
N ILE A 207 -6.26 28.22 -20.76
CA ILE A 207 -7.52 28.09 -20.03
C ILE A 207 -8.53 27.28 -20.83
N THR A 208 -8.67 27.57 -22.13
CA THR A 208 -9.60 26.84 -23.03
C THR A 208 -9.27 25.34 -23.07
N GLY A 209 -7.98 24.98 -23.18
CA GLY A 209 -7.54 23.57 -23.13
C GLY A 209 -7.92 22.87 -21.82
N GLY A 210 -7.69 23.53 -20.67
CA GLY A 210 -8.06 23.02 -19.37
C GLY A 210 -9.58 22.84 -19.22
N LEU A 211 -10.35 23.87 -19.60
CA LEU A 211 -11.82 23.84 -19.51
C LEU A 211 -12.44 22.78 -20.45
N LEU A 212 -11.81 22.51 -21.59
CA LEU A 212 -12.29 21.48 -22.52
C LEU A 212 -12.26 20.11 -21.85
N VAL A 213 -11.10 19.72 -21.25
CA VAL A 213 -10.96 18.43 -20.60
C VAL A 213 -11.84 18.35 -19.35
N ALA A 214 -11.83 19.37 -18.50
CA ALA A 214 -12.67 19.41 -17.31
C ALA A 214 -14.17 19.33 -17.67
N GLY A 215 -14.60 20.11 -18.66
CA GLY A 215 -15.99 20.12 -19.16
C GLY A 215 -16.41 18.76 -19.73
N MET A 216 -15.55 18.11 -20.51
CA MET A 216 -15.81 16.75 -21.01
C MET A 216 -15.97 15.74 -19.87
N THR A 217 -15.09 15.78 -18.88
CA THR A 217 -15.16 14.90 -17.72
C THR A 217 -16.48 15.12 -16.95
N LEU A 218 -16.79 16.36 -16.60
CA LEU A 218 -18.04 16.68 -15.88
C LEU A 218 -19.27 16.28 -16.69
N ALA A 219 -19.28 16.53 -18.00
CA ALA A 219 -20.39 16.15 -18.88
C ALA A 219 -20.57 14.61 -18.95
N THR A 220 -19.46 13.85 -18.99
CA THR A 220 -19.52 12.39 -18.98
C THR A 220 -20.15 11.87 -17.69
N TYR A 221 -19.68 12.34 -16.53
CA TYR A 221 -20.23 11.91 -15.25
C TYR A 221 -21.67 12.42 -15.02
N ALA A 222 -22.02 13.60 -15.51
CA ALA A 222 -23.42 14.09 -15.48
C ALA A 222 -24.33 13.19 -16.34
N ALA A 223 -23.90 12.84 -17.54
CA ALA A 223 -24.68 11.97 -18.45
C ALA A 223 -24.89 10.55 -17.90
N THR A 224 -23.96 10.04 -17.08
CA THR A 224 -24.05 8.72 -16.43
C THR A 224 -24.68 8.76 -15.04
N GLY A 225 -25.13 9.93 -14.57
CA GLY A 225 -25.69 10.12 -13.22
C GLY A 225 -24.67 10.00 -12.09
N GLY A 226 -23.36 10.07 -12.39
CA GLY A 226 -22.27 9.92 -11.43
C GLY A 226 -21.66 11.23 -10.92
N LEU A 227 -22.24 12.40 -11.27
CA LEU A 227 -21.62 13.68 -10.94
C LEU A 227 -21.48 13.94 -9.45
N ASP A 228 -22.53 13.65 -8.67
CA ASP A 228 -22.52 13.83 -7.20
C ASP A 228 -21.48 12.90 -6.55
N ALA A 229 -21.39 11.66 -7.02
CA ALA A 229 -20.39 10.70 -6.56
C ALA A 229 -18.96 11.16 -6.91
N LEU A 230 -18.75 11.73 -8.10
CA LEU A 230 -17.47 12.33 -8.49
C LEU A 230 -17.09 13.49 -7.57
N ILE A 231 -18.00 14.42 -7.31
CA ILE A 231 -17.76 15.58 -6.44
C ILE A 231 -17.47 15.12 -5.00
N TYR A 232 -18.31 14.24 -4.47
CA TYR A 232 -18.08 13.65 -3.15
C TYR A 232 -16.69 13.02 -3.05
N SER A 233 -16.31 12.17 -3.99
CA SER A 233 -15.05 11.41 -3.95
C SER A 233 -13.81 12.28 -4.14
N LEU A 234 -13.88 13.35 -4.93
CA LEU A 234 -12.72 14.20 -5.22
C LEU A 234 -12.58 15.39 -4.27
N VAL A 235 -13.65 15.79 -3.57
CA VAL A 235 -13.66 16.98 -2.73
C VAL A 235 -14.02 16.64 -1.28
N GLU A 236 -15.21 16.07 -1.04
CA GLU A 236 -15.74 15.89 0.32
C GLU A 236 -14.98 14.78 1.06
N LEU A 237 -14.79 13.62 0.42
CA LEU A 237 -14.10 12.48 1.02
C LEU A 237 -12.65 12.79 1.44
N PRO A 238 -11.79 13.41 0.60
CA PRO A 238 -10.45 13.80 1.03
C PRO A 238 -10.43 14.85 2.16
N LEU A 239 -11.43 15.71 2.24
CA LEU A 239 -11.55 16.70 3.32
C LEU A 239 -12.02 16.09 4.63
N SER A 240 -12.72 14.96 4.59
CA SER A 240 -13.21 14.25 5.77
C SER A 240 -12.16 13.35 6.44
N PHE A 241 -10.99 13.16 5.82
CA PHE A 241 -9.95 12.31 6.41
C PHE A 241 -9.50 12.83 7.77
N GLU A 242 -9.45 11.92 8.73
CA GLU A 242 -9.01 12.17 10.09
C GLU A 242 -7.62 12.85 10.15
N PRO A 243 -7.40 13.72 11.16
CA PRO A 243 -6.08 14.33 11.38
C PRO A 243 -4.93 13.31 11.51
N SER A 244 -5.22 12.09 11.99
CA SER A 244 -4.27 10.98 12.09
C SER A 244 -3.72 10.52 10.73
N TYR A 245 -4.47 10.78 9.64
CA TYR A 245 -3.99 10.52 8.27
C TYR A 245 -2.99 11.55 7.77
N LYS A 246 -2.84 12.66 8.49
CA LYS A 246 -1.89 13.73 8.17
C LYS A 246 -0.55 13.42 8.81
N SER A 247 0.52 13.45 8.02
CA SER A 247 1.89 13.37 8.51
C SER A 247 2.55 14.74 8.31
N PRO A 248 2.61 15.59 9.35
CA PRO A 248 3.20 16.92 9.23
C PRO A 248 4.67 16.85 8.84
N PHE A 249 5.14 17.77 8.00
CA PHE A 249 6.54 17.82 7.57
C PHE A 249 7.53 17.87 8.75
N MET A 250 7.12 18.45 9.86
CA MET A 250 7.94 18.57 11.07
C MET A 250 8.19 17.24 11.79
N ASN A 251 7.40 16.18 11.56
CA ASN A 251 7.64 14.86 12.16
C ASN A 251 8.93 14.20 11.67
N PHE A 252 9.51 14.69 10.58
CA PHE A 252 10.80 14.20 10.09
C PHE A 252 11.99 14.92 10.71
N TRP A 253 11.75 15.87 11.61
CA TRP A 253 12.77 16.80 12.05
C TRP A 253 13.36 16.59 13.44
N PRO A 254 12.86 15.81 14.38
CA PRO A 254 13.69 15.22 15.42
C PRO A 254 14.15 13.81 14.99
N PRO A 255 15.47 13.52 15.13
CA PRO A 255 16.07 12.32 14.52
C PRO A 255 15.74 10.98 15.16
N GLY A 256 14.98 10.92 16.24
CA GLY A 256 14.79 9.69 17.02
C GLY A 256 13.62 8.79 16.59
N GLU A 257 12.50 9.38 16.21
CA GLU A 257 11.25 8.64 15.97
C GLU A 257 11.12 8.16 14.52
N PHE A 258 11.77 8.83 13.60
CA PHE A 258 11.69 8.61 12.17
C PHE A 258 12.14 7.21 11.71
N SER A 259 13.06 6.57 12.39
CA SER A 259 13.66 5.31 11.93
C SER A 259 12.79 4.08 12.14
N GLN A 260 11.87 4.09 13.10
CA GLN A 260 10.95 2.98 13.35
C GLN A 260 9.69 3.05 12.50
N ASP A 261 9.08 4.23 12.35
CA ASP A 261 7.87 4.41 11.55
C ASP A 261 8.10 4.18 10.06
N ILE A 262 9.26 4.58 9.53
CA ILE A 262 9.63 4.31 8.14
C ILE A 262 9.76 2.81 7.88
N ARG A 263 10.32 2.04 8.81
CA ARG A 263 10.49 0.61 8.65
C ARG A 263 9.16 -0.13 8.52
N ASN A 264 8.16 0.31 9.26
CA ASN A 264 6.93 -0.44 9.44
C ASN A 264 5.82 -0.03 8.46
N SER A 265 5.73 1.25 8.08
CA SER A 265 4.59 1.76 7.32
C SER A 265 4.86 2.14 5.87
N GLN A 266 6.12 2.30 5.46
CA GLN A 266 6.47 2.90 4.18
C GLN A 266 7.48 2.12 3.34
N ALA A 267 7.75 0.87 3.69
CA ALA A 267 8.70 0.02 2.98
C ALA A 267 8.41 -0.10 1.46
N PHE A 268 7.13 0.01 1.06
CA PHE A 268 6.70 -0.02 -0.35
C PHE A 268 7.20 1.14 -1.19
N TYR A 269 7.49 2.29 -0.56
CA TYR A 269 7.83 3.53 -1.24
C TYR A 269 9.31 3.87 -1.13
N LEU A 270 10.06 3.13 -0.29
CA LEU A 270 11.49 3.37 -0.14
C LEU A 270 12.21 3.04 -1.44
N PRO A 271 13.02 3.97 -1.98
CA PRO A 271 13.87 3.66 -3.10
C PRO A 271 14.80 2.49 -2.76
N TYR A 272 14.98 1.58 -3.69
CA TYR A 272 15.75 0.35 -3.45
C TYR A 272 17.20 0.64 -3.04
N PHE A 273 17.80 1.69 -3.60
CA PHE A 273 19.14 2.11 -3.18
C PHE A 273 19.20 2.49 -1.70
N TYR A 274 18.13 3.11 -1.17
CA TYR A 274 18.04 3.45 0.25
C TYR A 274 17.95 2.19 1.12
N THR A 275 17.16 1.23 0.69
CA THR A 275 17.04 -0.08 1.35
C THR A 275 18.36 -0.84 1.33
N LEU A 276 19.11 -0.80 0.21
CA LEU A 276 20.44 -1.40 0.11
C LEU A 276 21.46 -0.73 1.05
N LEU A 277 21.47 0.59 1.10
CA LEU A 277 22.35 1.32 2.02
C LEU A 277 22.03 1.01 3.49
N TYR A 278 20.75 0.88 3.80
CA TYR A 278 20.28 0.65 5.17
C TYR A 278 20.45 -0.80 5.63
N GLY A 279 20.15 -1.77 4.76
CA GLY A 279 20.13 -3.20 5.09
C GLY A 279 21.38 -3.94 4.65
N GLY A 280 21.89 -3.65 3.44
CA GLY A 280 22.97 -4.39 2.81
C GLY A 280 24.37 -4.09 3.36
N TRP A 281 24.57 -2.90 3.93
CA TRP A 281 25.88 -2.50 4.47
C TRP A 281 25.94 -2.50 5.98
N GLY A 282 24.90 -3.02 6.67
CA GLY A 282 24.84 -3.07 8.13
C GLY A 282 24.91 -1.69 8.81
N LEU A 283 24.69 -0.63 8.04
CA LEU A 283 24.63 0.73 8.55
C LEU A 283 23.39 0.82 9.43
N GLN A 284 23.59 0.68 10.73
CA GLN A 284 22.55 1.02 11.69
C GLN A 284 22.01 2.42 11.39
N PRO A 285 20.72 2.71 11.65
CA PRO A 285 20.15 4.04 11.50
C PRO A 285 20.91 5.00 12.41
N GLY A 286 22.05 5.48 11.91
CA GLY A 286 22.89 6.44 12.58
C GLY A 286 22.55 7.84 12.08
N TRP A 287 23.18 8.83 12.72
CA TRP A 287 23.05 10.24 12.37
C TRP A 287 23.22 10.52 10.86
N PHE A 288 24.04 9.72 10.17
CA PHE A 288 24.32 9.89 8.73
C PHE A 288 23.06 9.60 7.87
N MET A 289 22.36 8.49 8.13
CA MET A 289 21.12 8.15 7.39
C MET A 289 20.01 9.14 7.72
N THR A 290 19.90 9.56 8.97
CA THR A 290 18.98 10.62 9.38
C THR A 290 19.27 11.91 8.63
N PHE A 291 20.54 12.34 8.57
CA PHE A 291 20.98 13.53 7.85
C PHE A 291 20.66 13.43 6.33
N ILE A 292 20.96 12.30 5.68
CA ILE A 292 20.63 12.07 4.26
C ILE A 292 19.12 12.19 4.05
N THR A 293 18.32 11.57 4.90
CA THR A 293 16.86 11.65 4.80
C THR A 293 16.37 13.09 4.91
N GLN A 294 16.82 13.82 5.91
CA GLN A 294 16.49 15.24 6.09
C GLN A 294 16.93 16.09 4.90
N LEU A 295 18.10 15.81 4.36
CA LEU A 295 18.60 16.51 3.16
C LEU A 295 17.69 16.22 1.94
N LEU A 296 17.24 14.98 1.75
CA LEU A 296 16.33 14.63 0.66
C LEU A 296 14.98 15.34 0.81
N PHE A 297 14.42 15.40 2.03
CA PHE A 297 13.19 16.16 2.30
C PHE A 297 13.37 17.69 2.15
N ALA A 298 14.56 18.22 2.41
CA ALA A 298 14.88 19.63 2.21
C ALA A 298 15.18 19.99 0.75
N LEU A 299 15.54 19.01 -0.09
CA LEU A 299 16.03 19.24 -1.45
C LEU A 299 15.08 20.06 -2.33
N PRO A 300 13.76 19.84 -2.36
CA PRO A 300 12.83 20.66 -3.14
C PRO A 300 12.87 22.13 -2.73
N PHE A 301 12.92 22.41 -1.44
CA PHE A 301 12.97 23.79 -0.91
C PHE A 301 14.31 24.45 -1.20
N ILE A 302 15.42 23.70 -1.10
CA ILE A 302 16.76 24.16 -1.50
C ILE A 302 16.76 24.53 -2.99
N ALA A 303 16.17 23.73 -3.86
CA ALA A 303 16.10 23.98 -5.30
C ALA A 303 15.25 25.23 -5.62
N ILE A 304 14.13 25.43 -4.93
CA ILE A 304 13.32 26.65 -5.04
C ILE A 304 14.13 27.87 -4.59
N ALA A 305 14.74 27.82 -3.40
CA ALA A 305 15.53 28.91 -2.86
C ALA A 305 16.75 29.26 -3.75
N ALA A 306 17.44 28.24 -4.27
CA ALA A 306 18.54 28.41 -5.21
C ALA A 306 18.12 29.14 -6.49
N THR A 307 16.89 28.86 -6.99
CA THR A 307 16.34 29.53 -8.16
C THR A 307 16.18 31.03 -7.93
N PHE A 308 15.60 31.42 -6.79
CA PHE A 308 15.43 32.82 -6.44
C PHE A 308 16.78 33.52 -6.14
N ALA A 309 17.71 32.84 -5.47
CA ALA A 309 19.05 33.35 -5.25
C ALA A 309 19.78 33.60 -6.58
N ARG A 310 19.69 32.66 -7.52
CA ARG A 310 20.31 32.80 -8.86
C ARG A 310 19.67 33.91 -9.67
N ARG A 311 18.33 34.15 -9.51
CA ARG A 311 17.63 35.28 -10.17
C ARG A 311 18.21 36.63 -9.75
N ARG A 312 18.66 36.78 -8.50
CA ARG A 312 19.32 38.03 -8.02
C ARG A 312 20.62 38.33 -8.75
N SER A 313 21.29 37.28 -9.24
CA SER A 313 22.56 37.43 -9.98
C SER A 313 22.38 37.69 -11.49
N GLY A 314 21.14 37.68 -12.00
CA GLY A 314 20.81 37.94 -13.40
C GLY A 314 19.52 37.30 -13.88
N PRO A 315 19.07 37.62 -15.11
CA PRO A 315 17.85 37.05 -15.66
C PRO A 315 17.98 35.55 -15.89
N LEU A 316 16.90 34.80 -15.59
CA LEU A 316 16.80 33.39 -15.88
C LEU A 316 15.98 33.13 -17.16
N PRO A 317 16.32 32.12 -17.96
CA PRO A 317 15.52 31.67 -19.09
C PRO A 317 14.09 31.33 -18.70
N THR A 318 13.11 31.58 -19.56
CA THR A 318 11.70 31.25 -19.30
C THR A 318 11.47 29.75 -19.01
N ALA A 319 12.21 28.87 -19.68
CA ALA A 319 12.15 27.43 -19.43
C ALA A 319 12.51 27.06 -17.98
N THR A 320 13.40 27.82 -17.31
CA THR A 320 13.74 27.62 -15.90
C THR A 320 12.54 27.96 -14.99
N TRP A 321 11.79 29.00 -15.31
CA TRP A 321 10.57 29.37 -14.57
C TRP A 321 9.43 28.37 -14.78
N ILE A 322 9.29 27.86 -16.00
CA ILE A 322 8.31 26.82 -16.34
C ILE A 322 8.64 25.53 -15.56
N HIS A 323 9.91 25.13 -15.48
CA HIS A 323 10.29 23.97 -14.68
C HIS A 323 10.14 24.22 -13.18
N LEU A 324 10.38 25.44 -12.70
CA LEU A 324 10.07 25.81 -11.32
C LEU A 324 8.57 25.68 -11.02
N ALA A 325 7.70 26.04 -11.95
CA ALA A 325 6.26 25.83 -11.80
C ALA A 325 5.91 24.33 -11.64
N ALA A 326 6.55 23.45 -12.41
CA ALA A 326 6.42 22.01 -12.24
C ALA A 326 6.96 21.55 -10.88
N LEU A 327 8.12 22.02 -10.44
CA LEU A 327 8.68 21.69 -9.12
C LEU A 327 7.75 22.13 -7.99
N LEU A 328 7.18 23.33 -8.05
CA LEU A 328 6.21 23.82 -7.05
C LEU A 328 4.97 22.91 -6.98
N ALA A 329 4.45 22.51 -8.14
CA ALA A 329 3.32 21.60 -8.22
C ALA A 329 3.64 20.23 -7.61
N MET A 330 4.83 19.68 -7.89
CA MET A 330 5.24 18.41 -7.29
C MET A 330 5.51 18.55 -5.79
N THR A 331 6.11 19.68 -5.35
CA THR A 331 6.37 19.94 -3.92
C THR A 331 5.06 20.05 -3.13
N SER A 332 3.95 20.51 -3.73
CA SER A 332 2.65 20.54 -3.08
C SER A 332 2.17 19.12 -2.67
N ASN A 333 2.68 18.09 -3.34
CA ASN A 333 2.38 16.69 -3.00
C ASN A 333 2.88 16.28 -1.59
N LEU A 334 3.83 17.01 -1.01
CA LEU A 334 4.32 16.77 0.35
C LEU A 334 3.34 17.24 1.43
N PHE A 335 2.20 17.80 1.05
CA PHE A 335 1.20 18.34 1.99
C PHE A 335 -0.20 17.80 1.65
N PRO A 336 -0.97 17.35 2.66
CA PRO A 336 -0.73 17.41 4.11
C PRO A 336 0.11 16.23 4.64
N ARG A 337 0.57 15.32 3.78
CA ARG A 337 1.28 14.11 4.18
C ARG A 337 2.69 14.07 3.58
N SER A 338 3.68 14.23 4.46
CA SER A 338 5.10 14.22 4.10
C SER A 338 5.69 12.84 4.37
N ASP A 339 5.60 11.94 3.42
CA ASP A 339 6.18 10.59 3.48
C ASP A 339 7.04 10.28 2.24
N TRP A 340 7.64 9.10 2.21
CA TRP A 340 8.49 8.68 1.10
C TRP A 340 7.74 8.55 -0.22
N GLY A 341 6.52 8.04 -0.22
CA GLY A 341 5.70 7.92 -1.42
C GLY A 341 5.45 9.25 -2.11
N HIS A 342 5.28 10.31 -1.31
CA HIS A 342 5.10 11.66 -1.81
C HIS A 342 6.44 12.30 -2.20
N LEU A 343 7.51 12.12 -1.39
CA LEU A 343 8.83 12.69 -1.63
C LEU A 343 9.49 12.16 -2.91
N VAL A 344 9.44 10.85 -3.13
CA VAL A 344 10.08 10.21 -4.30
C VAL A 344 9.63 10.85 -5.60
N SER A 345 8.37 11.26 -5.71
CA SER A 345 7.82 11.91 -6.90
C SER A 345 8.39 13.33 -7.17
N VAL A 346 8.95 13.98 -6.14
CA VAL A 346 9.47 15.36 -6.20
C VAL A 346 10.96 15.41 -6.48
N LEU A 347 11.72 14.42 -6.00
CA LEU A 347 13.18 14.41 -6.04
C LEU A 347 13.80 14.64 -7.43
N PRO A 348 13.31 14.00 -8.52
CA PRO A 348 13.88 14.22 -9.85
C PRO A 348 13.77 15.68 -10.29
N SER A 349 12.61 16.30 -10.08
CA SER A 349 12.40 17.70 -10.44
C SER A 349 13.23 18.66 -9.60
N ALA A 350 13.44 18.36 -8.31
CA ALA A 350 14.32 19.15 -7.46
C ALA A 350 15.79 19.09 -7.94
N ALA A 351 16.28 17.88 -8.26
CA ALA A 351 17.64 17.71 -8.81
C ALA A 351 17.81 18.42 -10.16
N ILE A 352 16.84 18.28 -11.06
CA ILE A 352 16.83 18.95 -12.37
C ILE A 352 16.84 20.48 -12.20
N GLN A 353 16.02 21.01 -11.28
CA GLN A 353 15.99 22.47 -11.03
C GLN A 353 17.34 22.99 -10.54
N LEU A 354 18.03 22.27 -9.65
CA LEU A 354 19.36 22.64 -9.19
C LEU A 354 20.37 22.70 -10.37
N VAL A 355 20.32 21.71 -11.27
CA VAL A 355 21.18 21.70 -12.46
C VAL A 355 20.83 22.86 -13.41
N LEU A 356 19.54 23.20 -13.57
CA LEU A 356 19.09 24.32 -14.41
C LEU A 356 19.63 25.66 -13.91
N VAL A 357 19.74 25.84 -12.60
CA VAL A 357 20.22 27.11 -12.01
C VAL A 357 21.71 27.12 -11.68
N ALA A 358 22.42 26.01 -11.84
CA ALA A 358 23.85 25.90 -11.55
C ALA A 358 24.65 26.93 -12.35
N PRO A 359 25.60 27.67 -11.70
CA PRO A 359 26.40 28.68 -12.37
C PRO A 359 27.48 28.09 -13.30
N VAL A 360 27.77 26.81 -13.13
CA VAL A 360 28.79 26.08 -13.90
C VAL A 360 28.35 25.92 -15.35
N ARG A 361 29.28 26.09 -16.27
CA ARG A 361 29.10 25.77 -17.71
C ARG A 361 30.05 24.67 -18.08
N ILE A 362 29.52 23.60 -18.64
CA ILE A 362 30.32 22.51 -19.17
C ILE A 362 30.39 22.68 -20.68
N GLY A 363 31.56 23.05 -21.19
CA GLY A 363 31.83 23.11 -22.63
C GLY A 363 31.75 21.68 -23.23
N LEU A 364 31.01 21.53 -24.32
CA LEU A 364 30.93 20.26 -25.02
C LEU A 364 31.89 20.25 -26.22
N PRO A 365 32.65 19.16 -26.40
CA PRO A 365 33.41 18.97 -27.62
C PRO A 365 32.48 18.96 -28.85
N ARG A 366 32.94 19.46 -30.01
CA ARG A 366 32.17 19.44 -31.28
C ARG A 366 31.74 18.02 -31.74
N ALA A 367 32.35 16.96 -31.17
CA ALA A 367 31.98 15.55 -31.40
C ALA A 367 30.77 15.06 -30.59
N PHE A 368 29.99 15.92 -30.00
CA PHE A 368 29.01 15.60 -28.94
C PHE A 368 27.80 14.77 -29.36
N SER A 369 27.41 14.74 -30.63
CA SER A 369 26.36 13.80 -31.09
C SER A 369 26.80 12.32 -30.87
N ARG A 370 28.11 12.05 -31.04
CA ARG A 370 28.67 10.74 -30.72
C ARG A 370 28.77 10.52 -29.20
N THR A 371 29.12 11.53 -28.44
CA THR A 371 29.23 11.45 -26.97
C THR A 371 27.87 11.28 -26.31
N ALA A 372 26.83 11.92 -26.83
CA ALA A 372 25.45 11.69 -26.35
C ALA A 372 24.98 10.25 -26.65
N ALA A 373 25.21 9.77 -27.86
CA ALA A 373 24.88 8.37 -28.20
C ALA A 373 25.68 7.38 -27.35
N THR A 374 26.96 7.66 -27.09
CA THR A 374 27.79 6.85 -26.18
C THR A 374 27.28 6.91 -24.74
N GLY A 375 26.89 8.12 -24.26
CA GLY A 375 26.30 8.29 -22.93
C GLY A 375 24.99 7.53 -22.75
N VAL A 376 24.12 7.58 -23.75
CA VAL A 376 22.86 6.81 -23.75
C VAL A 376 23.14 5.30 -23.85
N GLY A 377 24.10 4.89 -24.68
CA GLY A 377 24.53 3.50 -24.74
C GLY A 377 25.07 2.98 -23.41
N LEU A 378 25.90 3.78 -22.74
CA LEU A 378 26.41 3.46 -21.41
C LEU A 378 25.26 3.40 -20.37
N LEU A 379 24.33 4.33 -20.43
CA LEU A 379 23.17 4.33 -19.55
C LEU A 379 22.28 3.10 -19.76
N ALA A 380 22.01 2.76 -21.02
CA ALA A 380 21.25 1.56 -21.37
C ALA A 380 21.98 0.28 -20.89
N PHE A 381 23.30 0.25 -21.05
CA PHE A 381 24.14 -0.85 -20.56
C PHE A 381 24.09 -0.95 -19.01
N LEU A 382 24.26 0.16 -18.30
CA LEU A 382 24.17 0.18 -16.84
C LEU A 382 22.76 -0.21 -16.37
N SER A 383 21.73 0.24 -17.06
CA SER A 383 20.34 -0.13 -16.76
C SER A 383 20.12 -1.63 -16.94
N ALA A 384 20.61 -2.18 -18.05
CA ALA A 384 20.54 -3.63 -18.31
C ALA A 384 21.35 -4.43 -17.28
N LEU A 385 22.51 -3.91 -16.86
CA LEU A 385 23.34 -4.54 -15.83
C LEU A 385 22.62 -4.54 -14.46
N VAL A 386 22.07 -3.39 -14.05
CA VAL A 386 21.31 -3.30 -12.80
C VAL A 386 20.06 -4.18 -12.85
N ALA A 387 19.25 -4.05 -13.88
CA ALA A 387 18.05 -4.87 -14.05
C ALA A 387 18.39 -6.36 -14.13
N GLY A 388 19.44 -6.74 -14.86
CA GLY A 388 19.93 -8.12 -14.96
C GLY A 388 20.41 -8.66 -13.61
N SER A 389 21.13 -7.83 -12.84
CA SER A 389 21.57 -8.21 -11.49
C SER A 389 20.37 -8.42 -10.55
N LEU A 390 19.41 -7.48 -10.56
CA LEU A 390 18.18 -7.61 -9.77
C LEU A 390 17.35 -8.82 -10.21
N TYR A 391 17.25 -9.05 -11.52
CA TYR A 391 16.57 -10.22 -12.06
C TYR A 391 17.23 -11.54 -11.66
N TRP A 392 18.55 -11.56 -11.59
CA TRP A 392 19.32 -12.74 -11.18
C TRP A 392 19.13 -13.09 -9.70
N ILE A 393 19.07 -12.09 -8.81
CA ILE A 393 18.86 -12.30 -7.38
C ILE A 393 17.38 -12.49 -7.01
N SER A 394 16.46 -12.19 -7.93
CA SER A 394 15.02 -12.34 -7.70
C SER A 394 14.59 -13.80 -7.81
N GLY A 395 13.56 -14.17 -7.07
CA GLY A 395 12.88 -15.44 -7.22
C GLY A 395 12.15 -15.60 -8.57
N PRO A 396 11.62 -16.77 -8.89
CA PRO A 396 10.77 -16.96 -10.07
C PRO A 396 9.48 -16.11 -9.96
N PRO A 397 8.79 -15.84 -11.09
CA PRO A 397 7.46 -15.23 -11.04
C PRO A 397 6.50 -16.11 -10.25
N SER A 398 5.85 -15.53 -9.24
CA SER A 398 5.08 -16.30 -8.27
C SER A 398 3.64 -15.83 -8.08
N PHE A 399 3.24 -14.71 -8.70
CA PHE A 399 1.91 -14.12 -8.56
C PHE A 399 0.87 -14.57 -9.60
N GLY A 400 1.25 -15.49 -10.50
CA GLY A 400 0.36 -16.00 -11.53
C GLY A 400 0.48 -15.28 -12.88
N PRO A 401 -0.27 -15.71 -13.91
CA PRO A 401 -0.08 -15.28 -15.29
C PRO A 401 -0.41 -13.79 -15.53
N ARG A 402 -1.35 -13.21 -14.79
CA ARG A 402 -1.69 -11.78 -14.92
C ARG A 402 -0.65 -10.86 -14.29
N VAL A 403 0.15 -11.40 -13.37
CA VAL A 403 1.19 -10.68 -12.62
C VAL A 403 2.51 -11.48 -12.70
N PRO A 404 3.13 -11.58 -13.89
CA PRO A 404 4.36 -12.35 -14.08
C PRO A 404 5.59 -11.60 -13.58
N LEU A 405 5.49 -11.03 -12.38
CA LEU A 405 6.54 -10.24 -11.77
C LEU A 405 7.40 -11.08 -10.82
N ARG A 406 8.65 -10.67 -10.66
CA ARG A 406 9.63 -11.24 -9.75
C ARG A 406 9.82 -10.35 -8.54
N VAL A 407 10.01 -10.95 -7.39
CA VAL A 407 10.25 -10.26 -6.13
C VAL A 407 11.74 -10.23 -5.83
N ILE A 408 12.25 -9.07 -5.43
CA ILE A 408 13.67 -8.84 -5.16
C ILE A 408 13.93 -8.76 -3.65
N SER A 409 12.99 -8.21 -2.90
CA SER A 409 13.20 -7.93 -1.47
C SER A 409 13.17 -9.21 -0.64
N PRO A 410 14.30 -9.70 -0.10
CA PRO A 410 14.27 -10.87 0.77
C PRO A 410 13.70 -10.49 2.14
N GLY A 411 12.68 -11.15 2.59
CA GLY A 411 12.16 -11.06 3.95
C GLY A 411 10.95 -10.16 4.14
N PHE A 412 10.34 -9.66 3.07
CA PHE A 412 9.11 -8.88 3.16
C PHE A 412 7.96 -9.62 2.48
N ARG A 413 7.08 -10.28 3.22
CA ARG A 413 5.75 -10.79 2.79
C ARG A 413 5.71 -11.63 1.49
N GLU A 414 6.80 -11.85 0.84
CA GLU A 414 6.92 -12.31 -0.52
C GLU A 414 6.50 -13.76 -0.67
N ASP A 415 6.97 -14.58 0.25
CA ASP A 415 6.66 -16.02 0.21
C ASP A 415 5.20 -16.30 0.61
N ALA A 416 4.61 -15.41 1.43
CA ALA A 416 3.26 -15.56 1.91
C ALA A 416 2.23 -15.17 0.85
N VAL A 417 2.36 -13.99 0.23
CA VAL A 417 1.40 -13.51 -0.77
C VAL A 417 1.35 -14.42 -2.01
N PRO A 418 2.46 -14.83 -2.61
CA PRO A 418 2.45 -15.80 -3.70
C PRO A 418 1.76 -17.12 -3.34
N HIS A 419 1.95 -17.59 -2.11
CA HIS A 419 1.29 -18.79 -1.63
C HIS A 419 -0.23 -18.60 -1.53
N VAL A 420 -0.68 -17.49 -0.92
CA VAL A 420 -2.10 -17.12 -0.83
C VAL A 420 -2.73 -17.03 -2.23
N ILE A 421 -2.07 -16.36 -3.18
CA ILE A 421 -2.57 -16.25 -4.55
C ILE A 421 -2.69 -17.62 -5.21
N ARG A 422 -1.70 -18.49 -5.02
CA ARG A 422 -1.73 -19.86 -5.56
C ARG A 422 -2.88 -20.64 -4.96
N TYR A 423 -3.00 -20.66 -3.63
CA TYR A 423 -4.08 -21.34 -2.92
C TYR A 423 -5.46 -20.87 -3.40
N LEU A 424 -5.68 -19.57 -3.44
CA LEU A 424 -6.97 -19.01 -3.90
C LEU A 424 -7.27 -19.39 -5.36
N ARG A 425 -6.28 -19.34 -6.26
CA ARG A 425 -6.47 -19.75 -7.66
C ARG A 425 -6.82 -21.22 -7.83
N GLU A 426 -6.40 -22.08 -6.90
CA GLU A 426 -6.76 -23.51 -6.87
C GLU A 426 -8.16 -23.76 -6.30
N HIS A 427 -8.69 -22.80 -5.47
CA HIS A 427 -9.93 -22.99 -4.72
C HIS A 427 -11.05 -22.01 -5.11
N THR A 428 -10.80 -21.06 -6.00
CA THR A 428 -11.79 -20.11 -6.50
C THR A 428 -11.89 -20.12 -8.02
N ASN A 429 -13.05 -19.71 -8.54
CA ASN A 429 -13.25 -19.49 -9.98
C ASN A 429 -13.14 -17.98 -10.30
N PRO A 430 -12.85 -17.64 -11.57
CA PRO A 430 -12.92 -16.24 -12.02
C PRO A 430 -14.27 -15.59 -11.67
N GLY A 431 -14.22 -14.46 -10.99
CA GLY A 431 -15.40 -13.70 -10.56
C GLY A 431 -16.02 -14.11 -9.22
N ASP A 432 -15.51 -15.16 -8.57
CA ASP A 432 -15.95 -15.51 -7.22
C ASP A 432 -15.70 -14.35 -6.24
N ALA A 433 -16.62 -14.17 -5.29
CA ALA A 433 -16.47 -13.13 -4.26
C ALA A 433 -15.37 -13.52 -3.27
N LEU A 434 -14.41 -12.64 -3.15
CA LEU A 434 -13.31 -12.70 -2.20
C LEU A 434 -13.28 -11.39 -1.40
N PHE A 435 -13.06 -11.44 -0.10
CA PHE A 435 -12.82 -10.23 0.68
C PHE A 435 -11.37 -10.20 1.18
N VAL A 436 -10.61 -9.20 0.74
CA VAL A 436 -9.26 -8.94 1.26
C VAL A 436 -9.38 -7.90 2.36
N ALA A 437 -9.27 -8.36 3.59
CA ALA A 437 -9.45 -7.57 4.81
C ALA A 437 -8.29 -6.60 5.07
N ARG A 438 -7.48 -6.29 4.06
CA ARG A 438 -6.35 -5.35 4.13
C ARG A 438 -6.06 -4.70 2.79
N ALA A 439 -5.08 -3.79 2.84
CA ALA A 439 -4.64 -2.98 1.71
C ALA A 439 -3.76 -3.75 0.70
N GLU A 440 -4.23 -4.90 0.22
CA GLU A 440 -3.53 -5.72 -0.77
C GLU A 440 -4.45 -6.06 -1.96
N PRO A 441 -5.06 -5.06 -2.63
CA PRO A 441 -6.01 -5.27 -3.72
C PRO A 441 -5.41 -5.97 -4.94
N LEU A 442 -4.07 -6.06 -5.06
CA LEU A 442 -3.43 -6.85 -6.11
C LEU A 442 -3.87 -8.33 -6.06
N ILE A 443 -4.26 -8.85 -4.90
CA ILE A 443 -4.75 -10.23 -4.75
C ILE A 443 -5.98 -10.46 -5.61
N TYR A 444 -6.95 -9.54 -5.65
CA TYR A 444 -8.14 -9.66 -6.51
C TYR A 444 -7.77 -9.77 -7.98
N PHE A 445 -6.86 -8.88 -8.42
CA PHE A 445 -6.41 -8.87 -9.81
C PHE A 445 -5.64 -10.15 -10.19
N ALA A 446 -4.75 -10.62 -9.31
CA ALA A 446 -3.93 -11.80 -9.55
C ALA A 446 -4.73 -13.12 -9.52
N THR A 447 -5.81 -13.18 -8.75
CA THR A 447 -6.68 -14.37 -8.60
C THR A 447 -7.90 -14.34 -9.52
N ASP A 448 -8.16 -13.23 -10.20
CA ASP A 448 -9.36 -13.03 -11.01
C ASP A 448 -10.67 -13.04 -10.22
N THR A 449 -10.60 -12.76 -8.94
CA THR A 449 -11.78 -12.72 -8.05
C THR A 449 -12.42 -11.34 -8.03
N HIS A 450 -13.60 -11.25 -7.43
CA HIS A 450 -14.37 -10.01 -7.31
C HIS A 450 -14.38 -9.52 -5.86
N ASN A 451 -14.12 -8.24 -5.67
CA ASN A 451 -14.29 -7.58 -4.38
C ASN A 451 -15.78 -7.23 -4.18
N PRO A 452 -16.47 -7.84 -3.20
CA PRO A 452 -17.91 -7.62 -2.97
C PRO A 452 -18.22 -6.27 -2.30
N THR A 453 -17.18 -5.48 -1.99
CA THR A 453 -17.32 -4.17 -1.37
C THR A 453 -16.90 -3.04 -2.31
N PRO A 454 -17.37 -1.81 -2.11
CA PRO A 454 -16.88 -0.68 -2.89
C PRO A 454 -15.46 -0.25 -2.49
N TYR A 455 -14.88 -0.81 -1.44
CA TYR A 455 -13.62 -0.38 -0.84
C TYR A 455 -12.46 -1.28 -1.27
N GLY A 456 -11.39 -0.71 -1.80
CA GLY A 456 -10.13 -1.42 -2.05
C GLY A 456 -9.30 -1.69 -0.77
N GLY A 457 -9.81 -1.27 0.39
CA GLY A 457 -9.23 -1.40 1.72
C GLY A 457 -10.04 -0.60 2.74
N VAL A 458 -9.59 -0.53 3.98
CA VAL A 458 -10.24 0.33 5.00
C VAL A 458 -9.94 1.79 4.71
N ILE A 459 -10.98 2.62 4.64
CA ILE A 459 -10.86 4.07 4.42
C ILE A 459 -11.07 4.76 5.77
N PRO A 460 -10.12 5.55 6.27
CA PRO A 460 -10.30 6.31 7.51
C PRO A 460 -11.51 7.25 7.45
N GLY A 461 -12.17 7.44 8.59
CA GLY A 461 -13.25 8.41 8.73
C GLY A 461 -14.67 7.93 8.41
N MET A 462 -14.87 6.65 8.06
CA MET A 462 -16.18 6.09 7.73
C MET A 462 -16.46 4.71 8.38
N PRO A 463 -16.09 4.47 9.65
CA PRO A 463 -16.11 3.14 10.24
C PRO A 463 -17.50 2.49 10.26
N GLU A 464 -18.55 3.20 10.66
CA GLU A 464 -19.91 2.64 10.74
C GLU A 464 -20.48 2.25 9.38
N GLN A 465 -20.26 3.07 8.34
CA GLN A 465 -20.73 2.75 6.99
C GLN A 465 -19.98 1.56 6.43
N GLN A 466 -18.66 1.54 6.58
CA GLN A 466 -17.82 0.42 6.13
C GLN A 466 -18.23 -0.87 6.83
N GLN A 467 -18.39 -0.83 8.16
CA GLN A 467 -18.79 -1.98 8.96
C GLN A 467 -20.05 -2.64 8.40
N ARG A 468 -21.13 -1.87 8.18
CA ARG A 468 -22.38 -2.39 7.63
C ARG A 468 -22.21 -3.02 6.24
N ILE A 469 -21.45 -2.36 5.35
CA ILE A 469 -21.25 -2.83 3.98
C ILE A 469 -20.41 -4.10 3.98
N ILE A 470 -19.31 -4.12 4.73
CA ILE A 470 -18.41 -5.28 4.79
C ILE A 470 -19.14 -6.48 5.44
N THR A 471 -19.83 -6.28 6.55
CA THR A 471 -20.56 -7.34 7.24
C THR A 471 -21.59 -7.99 6.30
N ARG A 472 -22.34 -7.17 5.53
CA ARG A 472 -23.28 -7.69 4.53
C ARG A 472 -22.56 -8.42 3.39
N ALA A 473 -21.41 -7.92 2.91
CA ALA A 473 -20.62 -8.58 1.88
C ALA A 473 -20.10 -9.94 2.34
N LEU A 474 -19.73 -10.05 3.62
CA LEU A 474 -19.31 -11.32 4.21
C LEU A 474 -20.39 -12.40 4.19
N GLU A 475 -21.68 -12.05 4.11
CA GLU A 475 -22.77 -13.06 4.04
C GLU A 475 -22.67 -13.95 2.81
N THR A 476 -22.16 -13.43 1.70
CA THR A 476 -22.05 -14.13 0.42
C THR A 476 -20.60 -14.50 0.05
N THR A 477 -19.63 -14.04 0.83
CA THR A 477 -18.22 -14.30 0.58
C THR A 477 -17.81 -15.68 1.09
N ARG A 478 -17.15 -16.47 0.25
CA ARG A 478 -16.61 -17.78 0.64
C ARG A 478 -15.24 -17.67 1.30
N TYR A 479 -14.35 -16.87 0.75
CA TYR A 479 -12.98 -16.72 1.25
C TYR A 479 -12.69 -15.30 1.69
N VAL A 480 -11.92 -15.17 2.77
CA VAL A 480 -11.38 -13.89 3.28
C VAL A 480 -9.87 -14.01 3.40
N VAL A 481 -9.15 -13.02 2.90
CA VAL A 481 -7.72 -12.87 3.15
C VAL A 481 -7.50 -11.79 4.20
N MET A 482 -6.76 -12.11 5.23
CA MET A 482 -6.40 -11.14 6.26
C MET A 482 -4.97 -11.35 6.75
N THR A 483 -4.44 -10.42 7.49
CA THR A 483 -3.11 -10.53 8.10
C THR A 483 -3.18 -10.21 9.58
N ASP A 484 -2.31 -10.84 10.36
CA ASP A 484 -2.18 -10.59 11.80
C ASP A 484 -1.26 -9.41 12.13
N ILE A 485 -0.63 -8.80 11.11
CA ILE A 485 0.33 -7.74 11.35
C ILE A 485 -0.38 -6.41 11.51
N ASP A 486 -0.13 -5.78 12.63
CA ASP A 486 -0.49 -4.41 12.93
C ASP A 486 0.28 -3.45 12.02
N GLN A 487 -0.45 -2.62 11.28
CA GLN A 487 0.14 -1.51 10.55
C GLN A 487 -0.41 -0.20 11.08
N PRO A 488 0.44 0.72 11.53
CA PRO A 488 0.02 2.00 12.14
C PRO A 488 -0.85 2.88 11.24
N VAL A 489 -0.85 2.62 9.92
CA VAL A 489 -1.62 3.39 8.92
C VAL A 489 -3.03 2.86 8.74
N PHE A 490 -3.27 1.58 9.09
CA PHE A 490 -4.56 0.92 8.91
C PHE A 490 -5.03 0.41 10.27
N THR A 491 -6.19 0.87 10.64
CA THR A 491 -6.85 0.53 11.87
C THR A 491 -7.21 -0.95 11.94
N TYR A 492 -7.18 -1.50 13.12
CA TYR A 492 -7.58 -2.86 13.37
C TYR A 492 -9.07 -3.05 13.12
N TYR A 493 -9.46 -4.12 12.42
CA TYR A 493 -10.85 -4.52 12.30
C TYR A 493 -11.52 -4.66 13.65
N ARG A 494 -10.81 -5.23 14.64
CA ARG A 494 -11.31 -5.38 16.01
C ARG A 494 -11.69 -4.06 16.66
N ASP A 495 -10.86 -3.03 16.52
CA ASP A 495 -11.02 -1.78 17.25
C ASP A 495 -11.94 -0.79 16.53
N GLU A 496 -11.92 -0.79 15.20
CA GLU A 496 -12.73 0.13 14.41
C GLU A 496 -13.91 -0.53 13.70
N LEU A 497 -13.84 -1.82 13.41
CA LEU A 497 -14.90 -2.57 12.74
C LEU A 497 -15.29 -3.81 13.55
N PRO A 498 -15.73 -3.70 14.80
CA PRO A 498 -16.00 -4.83 15.69
C PRO A 498 -17.04 -5.81 15.14
N ASP A 499 -18.08 -5.35 14.42
CA ASP A 499 -19.08 -6.24 13.83
C ASP A 499 -18.50 -7.10 12.71
N VAL A 500 -17.54 -6.55 11.95
CA VAL A 500 -16.80 -7.32 10.94
C VAL A 500 -15.94 -8.39 11.61
N GLN A 501 -15.23 -8.02 12.67
CA GLN A 501 -14.44 -8.97 13.45
C GLN A 501 -15.31 -10.09 14.03
N HIS A 502 -16.45 -9.75 14.61
CA HIS A 502 -17.41 -10.73 15.13
C HIS A 502 -17.95 -11.65 14.03
N ALA A 503 -18.24 -11.12 12.85
CA ALA A 503 -18.68 -11.92 11.71
C ALA A 503 -17.59 -12.90 11.24
N LEU A 504 -16.32 -12.44 11.18
CA LEU A 504 -15.19 -13.30 10.84
C LEU A 504 -15.00 -14.43 11.86
N GLU A 505 -15.09 -14.14 13.15
CA GLU A 505 -14.97 -15.14 14.20
C GLU A 505 -16.14 -16.13 14.21
N ARG A 506 -17.34 -15.69 13.85
CA ARG A 506 -18.56 -16.51 13.86
C ARG A 506 -18.66 -17.43 12.66
N TYR A 507 -18.34 -16.95 11.47
CA TYR A 507 -18.64 -17.66 10.22
C TYR A 507 -17.42 -18.21 9.49
N PHE A 508 -16.19 -17.85 9.89
CA PHE A 508 -15.00 -18.21 9.13
C PHE A 508 -14.00 -19.00 9.96
N HIS A 509 -13.27 -19.88 9.30
CA HIS A 509 -12.19 -20.67 9.88
C HIS A 509 -11.02 -20.75 8.91
N ILE A 510 -9.84 -21.11 9.40
CA ILE A 510 -8.67 -21.35 8.56
C ILE A 510 -8.78 -22.76 7.98
N PRO A 511 -8.74 -22.96 6.65
CA PRO A 511 -8.74 -24.28 6.04
C PRO A 511 -7.53 -25.12 6.49
N GLU A 512 -7.72 -26.43 6.72
CA GLU A 512 -6.65 -27.31 7.21
C GLU A 512 -5.49 -27.42 6.22
N ASP A 513 -5.78 -27.49 4.93
CA ASP A 513 -4.79 -27.54 3.85
C ASP A 513 -3.99 -26.24 3.68
N PHE A 514 -4.59 -25.10 4.01
CA PHE A 514 -3.86 -23.82 4.04
C PHE A 514 -2.86 -23.77 5.21
N LEU A 515 -3.19 -24.31 6.37
CA LEU A 515 -2.33 -24.34 7.54
C LEU A 515 -1.04 -25.15 7.34
N GLN A 516 -1.03 -26.11 6.42
CA GLN A 516 0.15 -26.93 6.12
C GLN A 516 1.29 -26.12 5.47
N SER A 517 1.03 -24.90 5.04
CA SER A 517 1.94 -24.10 4.23
C SER A 517 3.02 -23.33 4.98
N GLY A 518 2.97 -23.24 6.27
CA GLY A 518 4.03 -22.60 7.01
C GLY A 518 3.95 -21.10 7.26
N LEU A 519 2.90 -20.43 6.82
CA LEU A 519 2.84 -18.97 6.79
C LEU A 519 1.89 -18.42 7.86
N ASN A 520 2.46 -17.75 8.85
CA ASN A 520 1.74 -17.33 10.06
C ASN A 520 1.15 -15.91 10.02
N TRP A 521 1.41 -15.13 8.98
CA TRP A 521 1.11 -13.69 9.01
C TRP A 521 0.13 -13.22 7.92
N ILE A 522 -0.11 -14.01 6.87
CA ILE A 522 -1.27 -13.86 5.99
C ILE A 522 -2.11 -15.12 6.10
N LEU A 523 -3.39 -14.94 6.33
CA LEU A 523 -4.35 -16.01 6.50
C LEU A 523 -5.37 -16.01 5.38
N VAL A 524 -5.74 -17.19 4.93
CA VAL A 524 -6.97 -17.41 4.19
C VAL A 524 -7.98 -18.02 5.16
N LEU A 525 -9.14 -17.40 5.23
CA LEU A 525 -10.26 -17.89 5.98
C LEU A 525 -11.32 -18.38 5.00
N GLU A 526 -11.93 -19.55 5.25
CA GLU A 526 -13.05 -20.10 4.51
C GLU A 526 -14.31 -20.04 5.35
N ARG A 527 -15.43 -19.75 4.70
CA ARG A 527 -16.74 -19.76 5.35
C ARG A 527 -17.12 -21.17 5.79
N GLY A 528 -17.37 -21.33 7.07
CA GLY A 528 -17.80 -22.58 7.68
C GLY A 528 -19.22 -22.52 8.20
N ARG A 529 -19.52 -23.41 9.15
CA ARG A 529 -20.81 -23.42 9.87
C ARG A 529 -20.91 -22.19 10.76
N ASP A 530 -22.13 -21.70 10.94
CA ASP A 530 -22.43 -20.69 11.95
C ASP A 530 -22.08 -21.23 13.35
N ARG A 531 -21.17 -20.56 14.03
CA ARG A 531 -20.74 -20.91 15.41
C ARG A 531 -21.69 -20.35 16.48
N GLY A 532 -22.80 -19.72 16.09
CA GLY A 532 -23.75 -19.08 17.01
C GLY A 532 -23.35 -17.67 17.44
N ALA A 533 -24.33 -16.92 17.95
CA ALA A 533 -24.09 -15.60 18.49
C ALA A 533 -23.32 -15.69 19.82
N THR A 534 -22.27 -14.89 19.97
CA THR A 534 -21.53 -14.81 21.24
C THR A 534 -22.43 -14.19 22.30
N HIS A 535 -22.67 -14.93 23.39
CA HIS A 535 -23.37 -14.46 24.57
C HIS A 535 -22.37 -13.87 25.59
N THR A 536 -21.27 -14.56 25.83
CA THR A 536 -20.23 -14.12 26.77
C THR A 536 -18.87 -14.33 26.16
N ASP A 537 -18.12 -13.26 25.94
CA ASP A 537 -16.72 -13.29 25.54
C ASP A 537 -15.82 -13.30 26.78
N LEU A 538 -15.10 -14.40 26.99
CA LEU A 538 -14.26 -14.55 28.17
C LEU A 538 -12.98 -13.71 28.11
N ILE A 539 -12.58 -13.22 26.94
CA ILE A 539 -11.45 -12.30 26.81
C ILE A 539 -11.86 -10.92 27.33
N GLU A 540 -13.04 -10.44 26.98
CA GLU A 540 -13.57 -9.18 27.52
C GLU A 540 -13.76 -9.26 29.04
N HIS A 541 -14.06 -10.43 29.55
CA HIS A 541 -14.18 -10.72 30.97
C HIS A 541 -12.85 -11.15 31.63
N ALA A 542 -11.72 -11.09 30.96
CA ALA A 542 -10.44 -11.55 31.50
C ALA A 542 -10.02 -10.85 32.79
N SER A 543 -10.39 -9.57 32.96
CA SER A 543 -10.12 -8.79 34.19
C SER A 543 -10.89 -9.30 35.41
N SER A 544 -12.03 -9.96 35.23
CA SER A 544 -12.82 -10.59 36.29
C SER A 544 -12.39 -12.03 36.56
N GLY A 545 -11.60 -12.62 35.68
CA GLY A 545 -11.07 -13.97 35.83
C GLY A 545 -10.08 -14.07 37.01
N ARG A 546 -10.10 -15.20 37.69
CA ARG A 546 -9.15 -15.51 38.79
C ARG A 546 -8.08 -16.47 38.28
N PRO A 547 -6.91 -15.95 37.89
CA PRO A 547 -5.82 -16.79 37.42
C PRO A 547 -5.12 -17.52 38.59
N TRP A 548 -4.68 -18.73 38.35
CA TRP A 548 -3.95 -19.53 39.28
C TRP A 548 -2.86 -20.36 38.59
N ILE A 549 -1.86 -20.73 39.37
CA ILE A 549 -0.75 -21.62 38.96
C ILE A 549 -0.62 -22.80 39.92
N ARG A 550 -0.12 -23.93 39.43
CA ARG A 550 0.18 -25.11 40.24
C ARG A 550 1.67 -25.09 40.59
N ALA A 551 1.95 -24.82 41.86
CA ALA A 551 3.32 -24.82 42.41
C ALA A 551 3.41 -25.67 43.66
N GLY A 552 4.31 -26.65 43.67
CA GLY A 552 4.49 -27.56 44.82
C GLY A 552 3.24 -28.36 45.19
N GLY A 553 2.42 -28.73 44.20
CA GLY A 553 1.16 -29.49 44.45
C GLY A 553 -0.03 -28.64 44.93
N LYS A 554 0.18 -27.36 45.23
CA LYS A 554 -0.87 -26.44 45.68
C LYS A 554 -1.19 -25.42 44.58
N LEU A 555 -2.46 -24.98 44.52
CA LEU A 555 -2.90 -23.88 43.70
C LEU A 555 -2.51 -22.57 44.36
N LYS A 556 -1.87 -21.66 43.61
CA LYS A 556 -1.53 -20.31 44.04
C LYS A 556 -2.17 -19.29 43.09
N ALA A 557 -2.65 -18.18 43.64
CA ALA A 557 -3.09 -17.08 42.83
C ALA A 557 -1.95 -16.56 41.92
N ALA A 558 -2.27 -16.25 40.72
CA ALA A 558 -1.34 -15.66 39.77
C ALA A 558 -1.88 -14.27 39.35
N ARG A 559 -1.07 -13.48 38.66
CA ARG A 559 -1.54 -12.24 38.03
C ARG A 559 -1.78 -12.53 36.54
N VAL A 560 -2.95 -12.16 36.04
CA VAL A 560 -3.15 -11.99 34.60
C VAL A 560 -2.50 -10.67 34.23
N PHE A 561 -1.59 -10.70 33.30
CA PHE A 561 -1.10 -9.47 32.69
C PHE A 561 -2.18 -9.06 31.67
N SER A 562 -2.94 -8.01 31.99
CA SER A 562 -3.92 -7.41 31.07
C SER A 562 -3.31 -6.98 29.72
N ASP A 563 -1.99 -6.76 29.70
CA ASP A 563 -1.24 -6.32 28.53
C ASP A 563 -0.82 -7.49 27.61
N THR A 564 -1.23 -8.71 27.88
CA THR A 564 -0.82 -9.90 27.12
C THR A 564 -1.95 -10.51 26.28
N ILE A 565 -3.11 -9.85 26.18
CA ILE A 565 -4.13 -10.26 25.20
C ILE A 565 -3.58 -9.91 23.83
N GLY A 566 -3.18 -10.93 23.09
CA GLY A 566 -2.66 -10.80 21.74
C GLY A 566 -3.65 -11.29 20.71
N THR A 567 -3.34 -11.04 19.46
CA THR A 567 -4.06 -11.62 18.32
C THR A 567 -3.09 -12.46 17.50
N VAL A 568 -3.39 -13.72 17.30
CA VAL A 568 -2.62 -14.61 16.45
C VAL A 568 -3.59 -15.36 15.54
N GLN A 569 -3.30 -15.34 14.25
CA GLN A 569 -4.13 -16.02 13.25
C GLN A 569 -5.64 -15.72 13.41
N ASN A 570 -5.96 -14.43 13.57
CA ASN A 570 -7.32 -13.93 13.77
C ASN A 570 -8.02 -14.50 15.03
N ARG A 571 -7.27 -14.92 16.03
CA ARG A 571 -7.82 -15.34 17.32
C ARG A 571 -7.26 -14.43 18.41
N ARG A 572 -8.15 -13.78 19.14
CA ARG A 572 -7.79 -13.20 20.44
C ARG A 572 -7.52 -14.36 21.38
N PHE A 573 -6.51 -14.30 22.19
CA PHE A 573 -6.15 -15.40 23.07
C PHE A 573 -5.93 -14.96 24.51
N LEU A 574 -6.26 -15.88 25.43
CA LEU A 574 -5.88 -15.80 26.83
C LEU A 574 -4.59 -16.57 27.03
N PRO A 575 -3.46 -15.89 27.36
CA PRO A 575 -2.24 -16.58 27.71
C PRO A 575 -2.45 -17.30 29.06
N MET A 576 -2.13 -18.58 29.09
CA MET A 576 -2.11 -19.31 30.36
C MET A 576 -0.82 -18.97 31.09
N VAL A 577 -0.93 -18.36 32.26
CA VAL A 577 0.21 -18.15 33.14
C VAL A 577 0.65 -19.51 33.72
N LEU A 578 1.89 -19.85 33.45
CA LEU A 578 2.40 -21.19 33.72
C LEU A 578 3.04 -21.29 35.10
N GLY A 579 2.53 -22.19 35.90
CA GLY A 579 3.29 -22.80 36.98
C GLY A 579 4.08 -24.01 36.45
N ILE A 580 4.98 -24.54 37.28
CA ILE A 580 5.90 -25.66 36.96
C ILE A 580 5.16 -26.90 36.40
N ARG A 581 3.85 -27.05 36.62
CA ARG A 581 3.03 -28.17 36.15
C ARG A 581 1.65 -27.77 35.63
N GLY A 582 1.50 -26.53 35.20
CA GLY A 582 0.27 -26.02 34.63
C GLY A 582 -0.34 -24.83 35.36
N GLY A 583 -1.36 -24.27 34.79
CA GLY A 583 -2.09 -23.12 35.30
C GLY A 583 -3.45 -23.03 34.68
N GLY A 584 -4.22 -22.02 35.06
CA GLY A 584 -5.55 -21.78 34.53
C GLY A 584 -6.14 -20.45 34.97
N ILE A 585 -7.34 -20.23 34.53
CA ILE A 585 -8.15 -19.08 34.90
C ILE A 585 -9.58 -19.54 35.18
N ASP A 586 -10.16 -19.02 36.27
CA ASP A 586 -11.51 -19.31 36.70
C ASP A 586 -12.40 -18.09 36.43
N PHE A 587 -13.54 -18.32 35.80
CA PHE A 587 -14.58 -17.33 35.53
C PHE A 587 -15.87 -17.69 36.28
N ASP A 588 -16.40 -16.78 37.10
CA ASP A 588 -17.74 -16.93 37.66
C ASP A 588 -18.73 -16.28 36.70
N LEU A 589 -19.70 -17.06 36.23
CA LEU A 589 -20.67 -16.63 35.25
C LEU A 589 -21.95 -17.47 35.34
N GLU A 590 -23.02 -16.98 34.72
CA GLU A 590 -24.25 -17.71 34.53
C GLU A 590 -24.30 -18.32 33.13
N ILE A 591 -24.63 -19.60 33.03
CA ILE A 591 -24.75 -20.27 31.74
C ILE A 591 -26.10 -19.92 31.10
N PRO A 592 -26.10 -19.33 29.88
CA PRO A 592 -27.35 -19.03 29.18
C PRO A 592 -28.09 -20.33 28.75
N PRO A 593 -29.39 -20.22 28.48
CA PRO A 593 -30.12 -21.31 27.85
C PRO A 593 -29.42 -21.76 26.56
N ASP A 594 -29.31 -23.09 26.36
CA ASP A 594 -28.63 -23.68 25.20
C ASP A 594 -27.19 -23.18 24.97
N GLY A 595 -26.48 -22.83 26.07
CA GLY A 595 -25.11 -22.35 26.03
C GLY A 595 -24.13 -23.41 25.56
N ILE A 596 -23.25 -23.03 24.64
CA ILE A 596 -22.13 -23.84 24.15
C ILE A 596 -20.85 -23.08 24.46
N PHE A 597 -19.90 -23.71 25.15
CA PHE A 597 -18.54 -23.19 25.25
C PHE A 597 -17.80 -23.49 23.96
N GLN A 598 -17.22 -22.46 23.36
CA GLN A 598 -16.38 -22.56 22.17
C GLN A 598 -15.05 -21.83 22.38
N ALA A 599 -13.98 -22.46 21.92
CA ALA A 599 -12.65 -21.89 21.87
C ALA A 599 -11.86 -22.56 20.76
N ASP A 600 -10.75 -21.97 20.40
CA ASP A 600 -9.70 -22.65 19.66
C ASP A 600 -8.51 -22.90 20.61
N ILE A 601 -7.96 -24.09 20.64
CA ILE A 601 -6.81 -24.42 21.49
C ILE A 601 -5.55 -24.61 20.66
N GLY A 602 -4.43 -24.11 21.13
CA GLY A 602 -3.21 -24.21 20.35
C GLY A 602 -1.95 -23.67 21.03
N TYR A 603 -0.85 -23.76 20.29
CA TYR A 603 0.45 -23.17 20.65
C TYR A 603 0.85 -22.28 19.48
N PRO A 604 0.54 -20.99 19.51
CA PRO A 604 0.93 -20.12 18.44
C PRO A 604 2.45 -19.92 18.41
N ALA A 605 3.03 -20.00 17.23
CA ALA A 605 4.40 -19.59 17.00
C ALA A 605 4.46 -18.05 17.05
N ILE A 606 5.10 -17.50 18.08
CA ILE A 606 5.38 -16.06 18.15
C ILE A 606 6.78 -15.84 17.58
N GLY A 607 6.91 -15.12 16.47
CA GLY A 607 8.20 -14.62 16.03
C GLY A 607 8.46 -14.71 14.56
N THR A 608 8.84 -13.58 14.00
CA THR A 608 9.55 -13.43 12.75
C THR A 608 10.95 -14.00 12.94
N SER A 609 11.30 -15.01 12.20
CA SER A 609 12.64 -15.56 12.00
C SER A 609 12.91 -16.94 12.60
N GLU A 610 13.58 -17.68 11.81
CA GLU A 610 14.12 -19.03 11.79
C GLU A 610 14.68 -19.66 13.10
N GLN A 611 14.49 -19.10 14.29
CA GLN A 611 15.24 -19.54 15.47
C GLN A 611 14.44 -19.81 16.75
N ARG A 612 13.13 -19.91 16.72
CA ARG A 612 12.39 -20.34 17.91
C ARG A 612 11.55 -21.59 17.65
N VAL A 613 12.25 -22.70 17.58
CA VAL A 613 11.61 -24.02 17.77
C VAL A 613 11.20 -24.10 19.24
N TYR A 614 9.91 -23.90 19.51
CA TYR A 614 9.38 -24.21 20.85
C TYR A 614 9.36 -25.71 21.00
N GLN A 615 10.20 -26.25 21.88
CA GLN A 615 10.09 -27.63 22.27
C GLN A 615 8.81 -27.82 23.08
N HIS A 616 7.89 -28.60 22.56
CA HIS A 616 6.57 -28.82 23.15
C HIS A 616 6.66 -29.82 24.31
N PRO A 617 5.88 -29.61 25.41
CA PRO A 617 5.65 -30.67 26.34
C PRO A 617 4.83 -31.76 25.65
N PRO A 618 5.36 -32.99 25.47
CA PRO A 618 4.66 -34.04 24.71
C PRO A 618 3.33 -34.49 25.36
N ASP A 619 3.01 -34.03 26.56
CA ASP A 619 1.80 -34.41 27.30
C ASP A 619 0.94 -33.22 27.73
N SER A 620 1.05 -32.05 27.06
CA SER A 620 0.22 -30.89 27.43
C SER A 620 -1.21 -31.09 26.97
N ARG A 621 -2.15 -30.79 27.86
CA ARG A 621 -3.58 -30.92 27.65
C ARG A 621 -4.29 -29.64 28.06
N MET A 622 -5.22 -29.21 27.22
CA MET A 622 -6.16 -28.16 27.52
C MET A 622 -7.41 -28.80 28.12
N ARG A 623 -7.84 -28.32 29.28
CA ARG A 623 -8.98 -28.87 30.00
C ARG A 623 -9.99 -27.78 30.36
N LEU A 624 -11.24 -28.05 30.06
CA LEU A 624 -12.37 -27.30 30.58
C LEU A 624 -12.99 -28.02 31.76
N SER A 625 -13.20 -27.31 32.87
CA SER A 625 -13.87 -27.83 34.05
C SER A 625 -14.92 -26.84 34.54
N ILE A 626 -15.97 -27.34 35.17
CA ILE A 626 -17.05 -26.55 35.75
C ILE A 626 -17.21 -26.87 37.23
N LYS A 627 -17.62 -25.87 38.01
CA LYS A 627 -18.00 -26.03 39.39
C LYS A 627 -19.40 -25.44 39.57
N ALA A 628 -20.40 -26.28 39.74
CA ALA A 628 -21.80 -25.90 40.02
C ALA A 628 -22.16 -26.06 41.50
N GLU A 629 -21.72 -27.20 42.15
CA GLU A 629 -22.09 -27.55 43.52
C GLU A 629 -20.86 -27.77 44.44
N GLY A 630 -19.85 -26.93 44.31
CA GLY A 630 -18.72 -26.97 45.26
C GLY A 630 -17.46 -27.73 44.79
N VAL A 631 -17.57 -28.69 43.88
CA VAL A 631 -16.43 -29.47 43.35
C VAL A 631 -16.29 -29.24 41.85
N PHE A 632 -15.02 -29.11 41.37
CA PHE A 632 -14.75 -29.03 39.97
C PHE A 632 -14.93 -30.38 39.27
N GLN A 633 -15.81 -30.41 38.29
CA GLN A 633 -16.02 -31.54 37.42
C GLN A 633 -15.36 -31.24 36.04
N LYS A 634 -14.62 -32.22 35.50
CA LYS A 634 -14.04 -32.14 34.17
C LYS A 634 -15.17 -32.29 33.14
N LEU A 635 -15.29 -31.31 32.24
CA LEU A 635 -16.20 -31.37 31.11
C LEU A 635 -15.53 -31.99 29.88
N ALA A 636 -14.36 -31.45 29.50
CA ALA A 636 -13.61 -31.93 28.35
C ALA A 636 -12.12 -31.74 28.54
N GLU A 637 -11.31 -32.53 27.84
CA GLU A 637 -9.85 -32.46 27.84
C GLU A 637 -9.33 -32.90 26.49
N GLU A 638 -8.48 -32.06 25.89
CA GLU A 638 -7.89 -32.31 24.59
C GLU A 638 -6.38 -32.20 24.64
N HIS A 639 -5.69 -33.14 23.97
CA HIS A 639 -4.28 -33.02 23.70
C HIS A 639 -4.04 -32.01 22.58
N VAL A 640 -3.11 -31.09 22.81
CA VAL A 640 -2.62 -30.24 21.75
C VAL A 640 -1.37 -30.90 21.19
N LEU A 641 -1.57 -31.75 20.19
CA LEU A 641 -0.50 -32.40 19.46
C LEU A 641 0.07 -31.41 18.44
N ILE A 642 1.39 -31.34 18.39
CA ILE A 642 2.11 -30.63 17.35
C ILE A 642 2.98 -31.66 16.64
N GLU A 643 2.73 -31.85 15.36
CA GLU A 643 3.59 -32.64 14.49
C GLU A 643 4.87 -31.84 14.19
N ASP A 644 6.01 -32.52 14.05
CA ASP A 644 7.37 -31.95 14.05
C ASP A 644 7.65 -30.80 13.07
N ASP A 645 6.80 -30.59 12.04
CA ASP A 645 6.94 -29.51 11.05
C ASP A 645 5.79 -28.48 11.11
N ALA A 646 4.99 -28.50 12.17
CA ALA A 646 3.76 -27.72 12.19
C ALA A 646 3.95 -26.35 12.84
N ILE A 647 3.63 -25.37 12.08
CA ILE A 647 3.25 -24.03 12.49
C ILE A 647 2.03 -24.13 13.38
N ALA A 648 1.96 -23.18 14.33
CA ALA A 648 0.86 -23.06 15.28
C ALA A 648 -0.50 -23.41 14.65
N ARG A 649 -1.10 -24.47 15.11
CA ARG A 649 -2.44 -24.88 14.72
C ARG A 649 -3.42 -24.56 15.81
N TRP A 650 -4.47 -23.87 15.46
CA TRP A 650 -5.66 -23.77 16.28
C TRP A 650 -6.54 -25.00 16.03
N LYS A 651 -6.85 -25.75 17.09
CA LYS A 651 -7.82 -26.84 17.05
C LYS A 651 -9.12 -26.35 17.67
N PRO A 652 -10.27 -26.48 16.98
CA PRO A 652 -11.56 -26.18 17.57
C PRO A 652 -11.82 -27.01 18.83
N PHE A 653 -12.34 -26.35 19.86
CA PHE A 653 -12.71 -26.97 21.13
C PHE A 653 -14.12 -26.50 21.50
N GLU A 654 -15.05 -27.44 21.55
CA GLU A 654 -16.45 -27.15 21.80
C GLU A 654 -17.04 -28.08 22.86
N VAL A 655 -17.84 -27.51 23.77
CA VAL A 655 -18.47 -28.26 24.86
C VAL A 655 -19.88 -27.75 25.08
N ASP A 656 -20.86 -28.62 25.03
CA ASP A 656 -22.28 -28.34 25.35
C ASP A 656 -22.40 -28.07 26.85
N LEU A 657 -22.95 -26.91 27.22
CA LEU A 657 -23.21 -26.50 28.58
C LEU A 657 -24.70 -26.47 28.93
N SER A 658 -25.54 -26.96 28.09
CA SER A 658 -27.02 -26.91 28.26
C SER A 658 -27.50 -27.54 29.58
N GLU A 659 -26.79 -28.54 30.09
CA GLU A 659 -27.04 -29.17 31.40
C GLU A 659 -26.95 -28.17 32.59
N TYR A 660 -26.18 -27.09 32.41
CA TYR A 660 -25.96 -26.05 33.42
C TYR A 660 -26.76 -24.78 33.16
N SER A 661 -27.74 -24.81 32.26
CA SER A 661 -28.55 -23.68 31.86
C SER A 661 -29.19 -22.98 33.07
N GLY A 662 -29.05 -21.62 33.15
CA GLY A 662 -29.55 -20.77 34.23
C GLY A 662 -28.82 -20.94 35.57
N GLN A 663 -27.74 -21.71 35.63
CA GLN A 663 -26.96 -21.89 36.84
C GLN A 663 -25.77 -20.93 36.92
N ALA A 664 -25.54 -20.38 38.10
CA ALA A 664 -24.31 -19.66 38.41
C ALA A 664 -23.19 -20.66 38.68
N VAL A 665 -22.14 -20.64 37.86
CA VAL A 665 -21.06 -21.60 37.89
C VAL A 665 -19.71 -20.92 37.91
N THR A 666 -18.66 -21.69 38.32
CA THR A 666 -17.28 -21.32 38.03
C THR A 666 -16.76 -22.15 36.86
N LEU A 667 -16.52 -21.53 35.73
CA LEU A 667 -15.91 -22.18 34.57
C LEU A 667 -14.39 -22.04 34.64
N ARG A 668 -13.66 -23.13 34.48
CA ARG A 668 -12.19 -23.20 34.63
C ARG A 668 -11.52 -23.63 33.34
N LEU A 669 -10.73 -22.75 32.77
CA LEU A 669 -9.87 -23.02 31.64
C LEU A 669 -8.45 -23.36 32.14
N GLN A 670 -7.90 -24.51 31.71
CA GLN A 670 -6.63 -25.03 32.26
C GLN A 670 -5.68 -25.47 31.15
N LEU A 671 -4.37 -25.30 31.43
CA LEU A 671 -3.29 -26.05 30.80
C LEU A 671 -2.70 -27.01 31.82
N ILE A 672 -2.58 -28.29 31.49
CA ILE A 672 -2.09 -29.34 32.33
C ILE A 672 -0.94 -30.06 31.63
N SER A 673 0.14 -30.37 32.37
CA SER A 673 1.26 -31.19 31.91
C SER A 673 1.67 -32.18 32.97
N ASN A 674 2.04 -33.39 32.53
CA ASN A 674 2.55 -34.45 33.42
C ASN A 674 4.02 -34.21 33.77
N ARG A 675 4.75 -33.41 33.00
CA ARG A 675 6.14 -33.00 33.28
C ARG A 675 6.22 -31.51 33.64
N PRO A 676 7.33 -31.06 34.26
CA PRO A 676 7.54 -29.64 34.45
C PRO A 676 7.54 -28.89 33.10
N ILE A 677 6.77 -27.82 33.03
CA ILE A 677 6.69 -26.93 31.85
C ILE A 677 7.93 -26.05 31.86
N GLN A 678 8.62 -25.97 30.71
CA GLN A 678 9.83 -25.16 30.55
C GLN A 678 9.46 -23.69 30.29
N PRO A 679 10.32 -22.72 30.62
CA PRO A 679 10.10 -21.33 30.25
C PRO A 679 9.95 -21.20 28.73
N GLY A 680 8.84 -20.63 28.28
CA GLY A 680 8.52 -20.49 26.85
C GLY A 680 7.51 -21.51 26.31
N GLU A 681 7.17 -22.57 27.05
CA GLU A 681 6.11 -23.50 26.71
C GLU A 681 4.76 -22.94 27.18
N LEU A 682 3.98 -22.33 26.27
CA LEU A 682 2.70 -21.69 26.55
C LEU A 682 1.58 -22.36 25.76
N GLY A 683 0.51 -22.79 26.43
CA GLY A 683 -0.74 -23.19 25.77
C GLY A 683 -1.76 -22.05 25.82
N TRP A 684 -2.54 -21.87 24.78
CA TRP A 684 -3.43 -20.73 24.64
C TRP A 684 -4.85 -21.15 24.34
N TRP A 685 -5.80 -20.42 24.92
CA TRP A 685 -7.20 -20.44 24.60
C TRP A 685 -7.50 -19.30 23.64
N GLY A 686 -7.73 -19.60 22.37
CA GLY A 686 -8.08 -18.65 21.35
C GLY A 686 -9.58 -18.39 21.34
N SER A 687 -9.98 -17.15 21.38
CA SER A 687 -11.38 -16.68 21.34
C SER A 687 -12.33 -17.50 22.24
N PRO A 688 -12.00 -17.77 23.52
CA PRO A 688 -12.85 -18.53 24.41
C PRO A 688 -14.12 -17.75 24.70
N ARG A 689 -15.27 -18.36 24.46
CA ARG A 689 -16.59 -17.70 24.56
C ARG A 689 -17.70 -18.71 24.87
N ILE A 690 -18.83 -18.19 25.35
CA ILE A 690 -20.07 -18.93 25.39
C ILE A 690 -20.96 -18.39 24.29
N THR A 691 -21.44 -19.27 23.42
CA THR A 691 -22.36 -18.97 22.34
C THR A 691 -23.71 -19.60 22.63
N LEU A 692 -24.76 -19.05 22.02
CA LEU A 692 -26.06 -19.70 21.99
C LEU A 692 -26.10 -20.69 20.82
N ARG A 693 -26.70 -21.86 21.02
CA ARG A 693 -26.91 -22.82 19.95
C ARG A 693 -27.67 -22.14 18.81
N PRO A 694 -27.15 -22.20 17.56
CA PRO A 694 -27.91 -21.67 16.42
C PRO A 694 -29.30 -22.29 16.41
N ASN A 695 -30.35 -21.47 16.26
CA ASN A 695 -31.69 -21.96 16.10
C ASN A 695 -31.69 -22.89 14.88
N GLY A 696 -31.95 -24.17 15.11
CA GLY A 696 -31.93 -25.14 14.07
C GLY A 696 -33.11 -24.92 13.12
N ASP A 697 -32.82 -24.15 12.10
CA ASP A 697 -33.57 -24.19 10.85
C ASP A 697 -32.71 -23.52 9.79
N ASP A 698 -32.03 -24.31 8.98
CA ASP A 698 -31.61 -24.02 7.61
C ASP A 698 -30.68 -25.14 7.09
N SER A 699 -31.18 -26.39 7.26
CA SER A 699 -30.62 -27.52 6.53
C SER A 699 -31.69 -28.02 5.56
N GLN A 700 -31.92 -27.27 4.45
CA GLN A 700 -32.44 -27.81 3.21
C GLN A 700 -31.74 -27.18 2.03
#